data_61838217c4f6c76ffa4385f27e672f28
#
_entry.id   61838217c4f6c76ffa4385f27e672f28
#
_cell.length_a   1.000
_cell.length_b   1.000
_cell.length_c   1.000
_cell.angle_alpha   90.00
_cell.angle_beta   90.00
_cell.angle_gamma   90.00
#
_symmetry.space_group_name_H-M   'P 1'
#
loop_
_entity.id
_entity.type
_entity.pdbx_description
1 polymer ?
#
loop_
_entity_poly.entity_id
_entity_poly.type
_entity_poly.pdbx_seq_one_letter_code
_entity_poly.pdbx_strand_id
1 'polypeptide(L)'
;MQTAIPRRVALGTALLAATALAAPVQVAHAADTPVKVTVNARAGQATVPATALGVNDAIWDTTLGTDAVADLLGAAGVKMIRYPGGSYADIYHWETHTAPGGYVAPNTDFDTFMASVRRTGAEPMIIANYGTGTAAEAAGWVRYANVTKKYGAKYWTIGNENYGNGHYGSSWEADDHADKSPAQYAAEVVAYADAMKAVDPTIKVGAVLTMPANWPDALTGEGDAGSWNQVVLQAAGPHIDFVDVHWYPGGGSAAEAIGKTQYLDDSIYLLRNQINKYGGANASKLGISLTELNVGVGQNTQPGAIFLADAYSSLIANGVFTVQWWNVHNGIGTPSTVAGQADYNDFGLLSSGTCTADGTVCEPPLNTPFAPYHALKLMSSFVHPGDQMVRAATDNALITAHAARRPNGDLAVLLINKDPDAAHDVALAYSGYTPSAAAPAVLTYGNGDTGIHAGSATSLPPYSITLVTMHPSASNAAAPNAPGAPTASAVTDRTATISWPGVARAVKYEIRRANGAIGEQLAETGGTSFTVRNLQPGKRYTVNVLARDAAGNLSWSSPPLTFTTGAPATSTCTVKFADTNDWGNGYIGQIDITNTGAAPLNGWTLNFTWPATWQRVDSGWNATFTQTGTDMRVTSDATLAADGGTTSVGFVGSYSGPNVLPVAFTLNGTLCSAG
;
A
#
# COMPACT_ATOMS: atom_id res chain seq x y z
N MET A 1 4.09 49.56 -76.00
CA MET A 1 5.32 50.30 -76.21
C MET A 1 6.41 49.51 -75.55
N GLN A 2 7.10 48.63 -76.32
CA GLN A 2 8.39 48.82 -76.97
C GLN A 2 9.34 49.62 -76.07
N THR A 3 10.49 49.08 -75.65
CA THR A 3 11.68 48.70 -76.46
C THR A 3 12.67 47.91 -75.51
N ALA A 4 13.18 46.85 -75.89
CA ALA A 4 14.39 46.58 -76.68
C ALA A 4 15.67 46.19 -75.79
N ILE A 5 16.21 45.09 -76.12
CA ILE A 5 17.43 44.39 -75.63
C ILE A 5 18.72 45.13 -76.08
N PRO A 6 19.87 45.00 -75.43
CA PRO A 6 20.84 44.14 -76.12
C PRO A 6 21.62 43.12 -75.27
N ARG A 7 21.97 42.08 -75.97
CA ARG A 7 22.93 41.00 -75.62
C ARG A 7 24.33 41.53 -75.32
N ARG A 8 25.05 40.90 -74.36
CA ARG A 8 26.51 40.75 -74.46
C ARG A 8 26.93 39.31 -73.97
N VAL A 9 27.84 38.87 -74.71
CA VAL A 9 28.46 37.59 -74.90
C VAL A 9 29.23 37.10 -73.67
N ALA A 10 29.28 35.80 -73.57
CA ALA A 10 29.89 34.93 -72.59
C ALA A 10 31.43 34.98 -72.51
N LEU A 11 31.98 34.64 -71.35
CA LEU A 11 33.21 33.87 -71.21
C LEU A 11 33.00 32.84 -70.12
N GLY A 12 33.15 31.58 -70.52
CA GLY A 12 33.05 30.45 -69.58
C GLY A 12 34.32 30.29 -68.76
N THR A 13 34.11 30.06 -67.48
CA THR A 13 35.12 29.44 -66.60
C THR A 13 34.48 28.24 -65.95
N ALA A 14 34.99 27.05 -66.32
CA ALA A 14 34.56 25.81 -65.70
C ALA A 14 35.17 25.73 -64.29
N LEU A 15 34.32 25.75 -63.28
CA LEU A 15 34.67 25.41 -61.90
C LEU A 15 34.29 23.95 -61.67
N LEU A 16 35.30 23.10 -61.49
CA LEU A 16 35.13 21.73 -60.99
C LEU A 16 34.57 21.83 -59.51
N ALA A 17 33.31 21.51 -59.32
CA ALA A 17 32.76 21.31 -58.00
C ALA A 17 33.11 19.90 -57.50
N ALA A 18 34.06 19.80 -56.58
CA ALA A 18 34.30 18.59 -55.81
C ALA A 18 33.13 18.43 -54.82
N THR A 19 32.22 17.50 -55.09
CA THR A 19 31.23 17.05 -54.13
C THR A 19 31.90 16.22 -53.08
N ALA A 20 32.26 16.79 -51.93
CA ALA A 20 32.58 16.06 -50.74
C ALA A 20 31.30 15.39 -50.25
N LEU A 21 31.20 14.07 -50.39
CA LEU A 21 30.21 13.25 -49.68
C LEU A 21 30.52 13.37 -48.18
N ALA A 22 29.77 14.20 -47.46
CA ALA A 22 29.72 14.17 -45.99
C ALA A 22 29.02 12.86 -45.59
N ALA A 23 29.78 11.90 -45.13
CA ALA A 23 29.22 10.75 -44.42
C ALA A 23 28.47 11.29 -43.19
N PRO A 24 27.29 10.78 -42.91
CA PRO A 24 26.57 11.16 -41.65
C PRO A 24 27.48 10.79 -40.47
N VAL A 25 27.87 11.78 -39.69
CA VAL A 25 28.47 11.55 -38.37
C VAL A 25 27.38 10.89 -37.56
N GLN A 26 27.45 9.58 -37.41
CA GLN A 26 26.72 8.90 -36.36
C GLN A 26 27.24 9.45 -35.03
N VAL A 27 26.49 10.33 -34.42
CA VAL A 27 26.68 10.65 -33.01
C VAL A 27 26.44 9.33 -32.29
N ALA A 28 27.50 8.67 -31.87
CA ALA A 28 27.40 7.58 -30.93
C ALA A 28 26.72 8.18 -29.66
N HIS A 29 25.46 7.85 -29.42
CA HIS A 29 24.87 8.07 -28.12
C HIS A 29 25.77 7.31 -27.15
N ALA A 30 26.28 8.01 -26.15
CA ALA A 30 26.92 7.34 -25.02
C ALA A 30 25.89 6.28 -24.57
N ALA A 31 26.32 5.02 -24.48
CA ALA A 31 25.45 3.96 -23.98
C ALA A 31 24.95 4.42 -22.60
N ASP A 32 23.64 4.57 -22.47
CA ASP A 32 23.04 4.98 -21.20
C ASP A 32 23.47 3.98 -20.12
N THR A 33 23.93 4.49 -18.99
CA THR A 33 24.35 3.63 -17.89
C THR A 33 23.13 2.83 -17.43
N PRO A 34 23.21 1.47 -17.40
CA PRO A 34 22.07 0.67 -17.00
C PRO A 34 21.55 1.08 -15.61
N VAL A 35 20.24 1.15 -15.44
CA VAL A 35 19.59 1.40 -14.16
C VAL A 35 20.00 0.30 -13.19
N LYS A 36 20.56 0.69 -12.06
CA LYS A 36 20.95 -0.26 -11.01
C LYS A 36 19.76 -0.67 -10.18
N VAL A 37 19.42 -1.95 -10.23
CA VAL A 37 18.41 -2.58 -9.38
C VAL A 37 19.12 -3.42 -8.32
N THR A 38 18.87 -3.10 -7.04
CA THR A 38 19.46 -3.84 -5.93
C THR A 38 18.36 -4.63 -5.22
N VAL A 39 18.54 -5.95 -5.09
CA VAL A 39 17.65 -6.83 -4.33
C VAL A 39 18.38 -7.36 -3.11
N ASN A 40 17.83 -7.08 -1.92
CA ASN A 40 18.35 -7.61 -0.67
C ASN A 40 17.47 -8.77 -0.18
N ALA A 41 17.81 -9.98 -0.60
CA ALA A 41 17.09 -11.20 -0.24
C ALA A 41 17.15 -11.55 1.26
N ARG A 42 17.98 -10.83 2.05
CA ARG A 42 18.05 -10.93 3.51
C ARG A 42 17.07 -9.99 4.20
N ALA A 43 16.60 -8.97 3.49
CA ALA A 43 15.71 -7.96 4.03
C ALA A 43 14.24 -8.34 3.79
N GLY A 44 13.74 -9.37 4.52
CA GLY A 44 12.34 -9.77 4.48
C GLY A 44 11.40 -8.63 4.92
N GLN A 45 10.29 -8.50 4.23
CA GLN A 45 9.19 -7.59 4.52
C GLN A 45 8.01 -8.40 5.07
N ALA A 46 6.96 -8.60 4.32
CA ALA A 46 5.83 -9.42 4.72
C ALA A 46 5.84 -10.79 4.03
N THR A 47 5.18 -11.78 4.65
CA THR A 47 4.84 -13.04 3.99
C THR A 47 3.59 -12.82 3.15
N VAL A 48 3.59 -13.32 1.92
CA VAL A 48 2.45 -13.21 0.99
C VAL A 48 1.26 -14.02 1.54
N PRO A 49 0.12 -13.38 1.81
CA PRO A 49 -1.06 -14.07 2.31
C PRO A 49 -1.76 -14.90 1.21
N ALA A 50 -2.56 -15.88 1.65
CA ALA A 50 -3.33 -16.72 0.72
C ALA A 50 -4.40 -15.93 -0.06
N THR A 51 -4.78 -14.78 0.46
CA THR A 51 -5.87 -13.91 -0.04
C THR A 51 -5.35 -12.64 -0.74
N ALA A 52 -4.04 -12.57 -1.05
CA ALA A 52 -3.36 -11.35 -1.49
C ALA A 52 -3.98 -10.71 -2.73
N LEU A 53 -4.36 -11.50 -3.74
CA LEU A 53 -4.84 -11.03 -5.03
C LEU A 53 -6.37 -11.10 -5.07
N GLY A 54 -7.01 -9.96 -4.96
CA GLY A 54 -8.47 -9.87 -4.89
C GLY A 54 -9.08 -8.96 -5.95
N VAL A 55 -10.41 -9.06 -6.09
CA VAL A 55 -11.23 -8.21 -6.96
C VAL A 55 -12.58 -7.96 -6.30
N ASN A 56 -13.31 -6.95 -6.79
CA ASN A 56 -14.70 -6.70 -6.45
C ASN A 56 -15.63 -7.24 -7.55
N ASP A 57 -16.74 -7.82 -7.15
CA ASP A 57 -17.83 -8.15 -8.04
C ASP A 57 -19.17 -7.64 -7.44
N ALA A 58 -20.12 -7.29 -8.27
CA ALA A 58 -21.29 -6.55 -7.83
C ALA A 58 -22.59 -7.18 -8.29
N ILE A 59 -23.65 -7.00 -7.47
CA ILE A 59 -25.00 -7.53 -7.77
C ILE A 59 -25.64 -6.94 -9.02
N TRP A 60 -25.11 -5.85 -9.55
CA TRP A 60 -25.58 -5.27 -10.82
C TRP A 60 -24.82 -5.83 -12.04
N ASP A 61 -23.74 -6.62 -11.84
CA ASP A 61 -23.04 -7.31 -12.93
C ASP A 61 -23.82 -8.56 -13.37
N THR A 62 -24.42 -8.49 -14.56
CA THR A 62 -25.21 -9.60 -15.13
C THR A 62 -24.40 -10.86 -15.38
N THR A 63 -23.08 -10.80 -15.29
CA THR A 63 -22.16 -11.90 -15.61
C THR A 63 -21.52 -12.54 -14.39
N LEU A 64 -21.74 -12.01 -13.19
CA LEU A 64 -21.19 -12.48 -11.91
C LEU A 64 -21.34 -14.01 -11.72
N GLY A 65 -22.49 -14.58 -12.08
CA GLY A 65 -22.77 -16.00 -11.92
C GLY A 65 -22.30 -16.87 -13.08
N THR A 66 -21.58 -16.33 -14.07
CA THR A 66 -21.21 -17.10 -15.26
C THR A 66 -19.91 -17.87 -15.08
N ASP A 67 -19.89 -19.09 -15.61
CA ASP A 67 -18.68 -19.93 -15.65
C ASP A 67 -17.50 -19.23 -16.35
N ALA A 68 -17.78 -18.45 -17.39
CA ALA A 68 -16.77 -17.74 -18.17
C ALA A 68 -15.99 -16.73 -17.33
N VAL A 69 -16.68 -15.93 -16.50
CA VAL A 69 -16.06 -14.96 -15.61
C VAL A 69 -15.25 -15.66 -14.52
N ALA A 70 -15.84 -16.69 -13.88
CA ALA A 70 -15.14 -17.45 -12.84
C ALA A 70 -13.85 -18.11 -13.38
N ASP A 71 -13.87 -18.64 -14.60
CA ASP A 71 -12.68 -19.24 -15.24
C ASP A 71 -11.62 -18.18 -15.57
N LEU A 72 -12.02 -17.00 -16.05
CA LEU A 72 -11.10 -15.88 -16.30
C LEU A 72 -10.45 -15.39 -15.01
N LEU A 73 -11.21 -15.21 -13.94
CA LEU A 73 -10.69 -14.80 -12.63
C LEU A 73 -9.75 -15.86 -12.04
N GLY A 74 -10.10 -17.15 -12.16
CA GLY A 74 -9.22 -18.25 -11.77
C GLY A 74 -7.91 -18.26 -12.57
N ALA A 75 -7.98 -18.03 -13.89
CA ALA A 75 -6.81 -17.95 -14.77
C ALA A 75 -5.93 -16.71 -14.50
N ALA A 76 -6.51 -15.63 -13.97
CA ALA A 76 -5.77 -14.46 -13.50
C ALA A 76 -5.17 -14.66 -12.10
N GLY A 77 -5.51 -15.75 -11.41
CA GLY A 77 -4.97 -16.07 -10.08
C GLY A 77 -5.66 -15.35 -8.93
N VAL A 78 -6.91 -14.91 -9.12
CA VAL A 78 -7.73 -14.28 -8.07
C VAL A 78 -7.88 -15.23 -6.88
N LYS A 79 -7.74 -14.70 -5.67
CA LYS A 79 -7.80 -15.44 -4.40
C LYS A 79 -8.83 -14.91 -3.42
N MET A 80 -9.40 -13.74 -3.68
CA MET A 80 -10.50 -13.18 -2.90
C MET A 80 -11.44 -12.40 -3.82
N ILE A 81 -12.75 -12.56 -3.61
CA ILE A 81 -13.78 -11.81 -4.34
C ILE A 81 -14.70 -11.15 -3.32
N ARG A 82 -14.86 -9.82 -3.41
CA ARG A 82 -15.71 -9.01 -2.53
C ARG A 82 -17.08 -8.81 -3.15
N TYR A 83 -18.13 -8.89 -2.34
CA TYR A 83 -19.55 -8.87 -2.72
C TYR A 83 -20.37 -8.19 -1.60
N PRO A 84 -21.46 -7.47 -1.88
CA PRO A 84 -22.23 -7.37 -3.13
C PRO A 84 -21.86 -6.16 -4.03
N GLY A 85 -20.77 -5.45 -3.73
CA GLY A 85 -20.21 -4.42 -4.58
C GLY A 85 -20.43 -2.98 -4.11
N GLY A 86 -19.40 -2.37 -3.50
CA GLY A 86 -19.32 -0.95 -3.17
C GLY A 86 -20.53 -0.42 -2.41
N SER A 87 -20.97 0.77 -2.77
CA SER A 87 -22.12 1.48 -2.17
C SER A 87 -23.44 0.69 -2.22
N TYR A 88 -23.58 -0.23 -3.17
CA TYR A 88 -24.74 -1.12 -3.20
C TYR A 88 -24.85 -2.00 -1.96
N ALA A 89 -23.75 -2.29 -1.27
CA ALA A 89 -23.77 -3.08 -0.06
C ALA A 89 -24.62 -2.46 1.06
N ASP A 90 -24.65 -1.13 1.15
CA ASP A 90 -25.39 -0.41 2.18
C ASP A 90 -26.90 -0.27 1.91
N ILE A 91 -27.37 -0.79 0.76
CA ILE A 91 -28.80 -0.91 0.43
C ILE A 91 -29.22 -2.35 0.07
N TYR A 92 -28.31 -3.32 0.08
CA TYR A 92 -28.58 -4.69 -0.34
C TYR A 92 -29.08 -5.56 0.79
N HIS A 93 -30.28 -6.15 0.62
CA HIS A 93 -30.90 -7.12 1.52
C HIS A 93 -30.72 -8.53 0.95
N TRP A 94 -29.82 -9.29 1.53
CA TRP A 94 -29.37 -10.58 0.98
C TRP A 94 -30.49 -11.65 0.92
N GLU A 95 -31.41 -11.66 1.92
CA GLU A 95 -32.46 -12.67 2.02
C GLU A 95 -33.51 -12.52 0.90
N THR A 96 -33.83 -11.28 0.55
CA THR A 96 -34.81 -10.96 -0.51
C THR A 96 -34.17 -10.71 -1.86
N HIS A 97 -32.85 -10.63 -1.91
CA HIS A 97 -32.08 -10.27 -3.11
C HIS A 97 -32.58 -8.95 -3.73
N THR A 98 -32.68 -7.92 -2.91
CA THR A 98 -33.17 -6.59 -3.31
C THR A 98 -32.22 -5.50 -2.85
N ALA A 99 -32.17 -4.40 -3.60
CA ALA A 99 -31.46 -3.17 -3.25
C ALA A 99 -32.42 -1.99 -3.52
N PRO A 100 -33.17 -1.51 -2.54
CA PRO A 100 -34.11 -0.40 -2.74
C PRO A 100 -33.45 0.83 -3.33
N GLY A 101 -33.99 1.33 -4.44
CA GLY A 101 -33.39 2.45 -5.19
C GLY A 101 -32.23 2.11 -6.11
N GLY A 102 -31.73 0.87 -6.09
CA GLY A 102 -30.68 0.35 -6.96
C GLY A 102 -31.18 -0.73 -7.93
N TYR A 103 -30.30 -1.14 -8.84
CA TYR A 103 -30.54 -2.24 -9.78
C TYR A 103 -29.86 -3.51 -9.28
N VAL A 104 -30.62 -4.62 -9.27
CA VAL A 104 -30.10 -5.96 -8.98
C VAL A 104 -30.26 -6.81 -10.23
N ALA A 105 -29.17 -7.33 -10.75
CA ALA A 105 -29.17 -8.17 -11.94
C ALA A 105 -29.72 -9.58 -11.60
N PRO A 106 -30.39 -10.26 -12.55
CA PRO A 106 -30.76 -11.65 -12.39
C PRO A 106 -29.54 -12.56 -12.18
N ASN A 107 -29.69 -13.61 -11.37
CA ASN A 107 -28.63 -14.59 -11.10
C ASN A 107 -27.36 -14.00 -10.48
N THR A 108 -27.52 -13.05 -9.57
CA THR A 108 -26.43 -12.44 -8.78
C THR A 108 -26.68 -12.60 -7.28
N ASP A 109 -27.57 -13.49 -6.89
CA ASP A 109 -27.82 -13.82 -5.50
C ASP A 109 -26.61 -14.47 -4.82
N PHE A 110 -26.66 -14.55 -3.49
CA PHE A 110 -25.54 -15.03 -2.70
C PHE A 110 -25.13 -16.48 -3.02
N ASP A 111 -26.08 -17.38 -3.32
CA ASP A 111 -25.75 -18.77 -3.67
C ASP A 111 -25.04 -18.84 -5.02
N THR A 112 -25.48 -18.04 -5.98
CA THR A 112 -24.83 -17.90 -7.30
C THR A 112 -23.42 -17.32 -7.16
N PHE A 113 -23.26 -16.26 -6.36
CA PHE A 113 -21.95 -15.71 -6.05
C PHE A 113 -21.02 -16.76 -5.42
N MET A 114 -21.48 -17.52 -4.44
CA MET A 114 -20.69 -18.57 -3.78
C MET A 114 -20.31 -19.72 -4.73
N ALA A 115 -21.13 -20.01 -5.74
CA ALA A 115 -20.77 -20.96 -6.78
C ALA A 115 -19.64 -20.43 -7.66
N SER A 116 -19.70 -19.15 -8.07
CA SER A 116 -18.64 -18.47 -8.82
C SER A 116 -17.32 -18.41 -8.04
N VAL A 117 -17.36 -18.03 -6.77
CA VAL A 117 -16.18 -17.99 -5.86
C VAL A 117 -15.49 -19.36 -5.78
N ARG A 118 -16.27 -20.43 -5.60
CA ARG A 118 -15.73 -21.79 -5.55
C ARG A 118 -15.10 -22.24 -6.87
N ARG A 119 -15.73 -21.90 -7.99
CA ARG A 119 -15.19 -22.20 -9.32
C ARG A 119 -13.89 -21.46 -9.59
N THR A 120 -13.82 -20.20 -9.19
CA THR A 120 -12.58 -19.38 -9.25
C THR A 120 -11.46 -19.95 -8.38
N GLY A 121 -11.79 -20.68 -7.30
CA GLY A 121 -10.82 -21.10 -6.27
C GLY A 121 -10.39 -19.96 -5.35
N ALA A 122 -11.30 -19.04 -5.08
CA ALA A 122 -11.11 -17.87 -4.24
C ALA A 122 -11.83 -18.02 -2.88
N GLU A 123 -11.53 -17.10 -1.96
CA GLU A 123 -12.27 -16.88 -0.72
C GLU A 123 -13.27 -15.74 -0.90
N PRO A 124 -14.47 -15.81 -0.33
CA PRO A 124 -15.42 -14.70 -0.33
C PRO A 124 -15.05 -13.66 0.72
N MET A 125 -15.25 -12.37 0.40
CA MET A 125 -15.36 -11.28 1.36
C MET A 125 -16.72 -10.64 1.20
N ILE A 126 -17.51 -10.63 2.28
CA ILE A 126 -18.91 -10.19 2.26
C ILE A 126 -19.02 -8.85 2.96
N ILE A 127 -19.76 -7.92 2.36
CA ILE A 127 -20.11 -6.65 2.99
C ILE A 127 -21.52 -6.79 3.59
N ALA A 128 -21.63 -6.69 4.90
CA ALA A 128 -22.91 -6.63 5.59
C ALA A 128 -23.51 -5.22 5.45
N ASN A 129 -24.78 -5.14 5.10
CA ASN A 129 -25.48 -3.88 4.94
C ASN A 129 -25.54 -3.11 6.28
N TYR A 130 -24.81 -2.01 6.36
CA TYR A 130 -24.87 -1.07 7.48
C TYR A 130 -25.94 0.00 7.23
N GLY A 131 -26.01 0.56 6.01
CA GLY A 131 -26.77 1.78 5.72
C GLY A 131 -28.27 1.65 5.96
N THR A 132 -28.87 0.53 5.54
CA THR A 132 -30.32 0.26 5.65
C THR A 132 -30.63 -1.07 6.32
N GLY A 133 -29.60 -1.87 6.65
CA GLY A 133 -29.71 -3.19 7.24
C GLY A 133 -29.71 -3.17 8.78
N THR A 134 -29.49 -4.34 9.37
CA THR A 134 -29.43 -4.51 10.83
C THR A 134 -28.40 -5.57 11.23
N ALA A 135 -27.90 -5.52 12.45
CA ALA A 135 -27.05 -6.56 13.04
C ALA A 135 -27.72 -7.95 13.01
N ALA A 136 -29.06 -8.01 13.17
CA ALA A 136 -29.81 -9.26 13.09
C ALA A 136 -29.83 -9.84 11.67
N GLU A 137 -29.97 -9.02 10.64
CA GLU A 137 -29.89 -9.41 9.24
C GLU A 137 -28.50 -9.95 8.90
N ALA A 138 -27.43 -9.25 9.31
CA ALA A 138 -26.06 -9.70 9.14
C ALA A 138 -25.78 -11.04 9.84
N ALA A 139 -26.24 -11.22 11.07
CA ALA A 139 -26.15 -12.49 11.80
C ALA A 139 -26.97 -13.61 11.11
N GLY A 140 -28.13 -13.26 10.52
CA GLY A 140 -28.92 -14.15 9.69
C GLY A 140 -28.15 -14.63 8.46
N TRP A 141 -27.42 -13.73 7.79
CA TRP A 141 -26.58 -14.05 6.65
C TRP A 141 -25.42 -14.97 7.02
N VAL A 142 -24.71 -14.72 8.11
CA VAL A 142 -23.68 -15.63 8.63
C VAL A 142 -24.28 -17.01 8.92
N ARG A 143 -25.47 -17.08 9.56
CA ARG A 143 -26.15 -18.35 9.82
C ARG A 143 -26.48 -19.09 8.53
N TYR A 144 -27.03 -18.40 7.54
CA TYR A 144 -27.32 -18.98 6.24
C TYR A 144 -26.05 -19.50 5.57
N ALA A 145 -25.02 -18.68 5.49
CA ALA A 145 -23.76 -19.00 4.83
C ALA A 145 -23.04 -20.19 5.49
N ASN A 146 -22.82 -20.14 6.80
CA ASN A 146 -21.89 -21.02 7.49
C ASN A 146 -22.55 -22.19 8.20
N VAL A 147 -23.78 -22.00 8.73
CA VAL A 147 -24.49 -23.05 9.45
C VAL A 147 -25.39 -23.84 8.50
N THR A 148 -26.21 -23.16 7.69
CA THR A 148 -27.19 -23.78 6.81
C THR A 148 -26.53 -24.35 5.54
N LYS A 149 -25.83 -23.52 4.80
CA LYS A 149 -25.19 -23.88 3.53
C LYS A 149 -23.78 -24.44 3.69
N LYS A 150 -23.12 -24.22 4.82
CA LYS A 150 -21.76 -24.66 5.12
C LYS A 150 -20.74 -24.15 4.08
N TYR A 151 -20.91 -22.90 3.66
CA TYR A 151 -20.04 -22.25 2.70
C TYR A 151 -18.66 -21.93 3.27
N GLY A 152 -18.58 -21.66 4.59
CA GLY A 152 -17.35 -21.29 5.27
C GLY A 152 -16.90 -19.88 4.92
N ALA A 153 -17.85 -18.96 4.64
CA ALA A 153 -17.56 -17.56 4.38
C ALA A 153 -16.93 -16.93 5.62
N LYS A 154 -15.64 -16.61 5.51
CA LYS A 154 -14.82 -16.25 6.66
C LYS A 154 -14.70 -14.75 6.86
N TYR A 155 -14.63 -13.95 5.80
CA TYR A 155 -14.32 -12.52 5.87
C TYR A 155 -15.59 -11.69 5.63
N TRP A 156 -15.85 -10.75 6.56
CA TRP A 156 -17.04 -9.91 6.56
C TRP A 156 -16.65 -8.48 6.91
N THR A 157 -17.03 -7.50 6.09
CA THR A 157 -16.93 -6.06 6.42
C THR A 157 -18.31 -5.52 6.78
N ILE A 158 -18.37 -4.49 7.61
CA ILE A 158 -19.62 -3.84 8.02
C ILE A 158 -19.69 -2.49 7.32
N GLY A 159 -20.58 -2.41 6.32
CA GLY A 159 -20.78 -1.23 5.47
C GLY A 159 -19.67 -1.01 4.43
N ASN A 160 -19.86 0.05 3.65
CA ASN A 160 -18.96 0.52 2.60
C ASN A 160 -18.79 2.03 2.73
N GLU A 161 -17.56 2.53 2.75
CA GLU A 161 -17.25 3.98 2.78
C GLU A 161 -18.16 4.84 3.68
N ASN A 162 -18.61 4.32 4.82
CA ASN A 162 -19.64 4.96 5.67
C ASN A 162 -19.25 6.37 6.14
N TYR A 163 -17.98 6.77 6.01
CA TYR A 163 -17.57 8.17 6.16
C TYR A 163 -18.16 9.09 5.07
N GLY A 164 -18.68 8.52 3.97
CA GLY A 164 -19.39 9.18 2.89
C GLY A 164 -20.90 9.34 3.06
N ASN A 165 -21.44 9.16 4.27
CA ASN A 165 -22.87 9.15 4.57
C ASN A 165 -23.50 10.55 4.73
N GLY A 166 -22.73 11.61 4.49
CA GLY A 166 -23.19 13.02 4.62
C GLY A 166 -22.79 13.70 5.93
N HIS A 167 -22.26 13.00 6.93
CA HIS A 167 -21.78 13.60 8.17
C HIS A 167 -20.73 14.69 7.93
N TYR A 168 -19.85 14.49 6.95
CA TYR A 168 -18.80 15.42 6.57
C TYR A 168 -19.16 16.28 5.34
N GLY A 169 -20.45 16.43 5.05
CA GLY A 169 -21.01 17.32 4.02
C GLY A 169 -21.32 16.63 2.70
N SER A 170 -20.39 15.85 2.12
CA SER A 170 -20.66 15.08 0.90
C SER A 170 -21.37 13.76 1.26
N SER A 171 -22.37 13.36 0.46
CA SER A 171 -23.12 12.13 0.67
C SER A 171 -23.11 11.32 -0.62
N TRP A 172 -22.48 10.15 -0.61
CA TRP A 172 -22.50 9.16 -1.68
C TRP A 172 -22.84 7.75 -1.17
N GLU A 173 -22.86 7.54 0.16
CA GLU A 173 -23.29 6.31 0.79
C GLU A 173 -24.69 6.47 1.40
N ALA A 174 -25.53 5.44 1.21
CA ALA A 174 -26.82 5.36 1.86
C ALA A 174 -26.66 5.08 3.36
N ASP A 175 -27.39 5.84 4.16
CA ASP A 175 -27.39 5.67 5.61
C ASP A 175 -28.71 6.21 6.18
N ASP A 176 -29.55 5.33 6.69
CA ASP A 176 -30.86 5.65 7.28
C ASP A 176 -30.77 5.99 8.78
N HIS A 177 -29.57 5.91 9.39
CA HIS A 177 -29.41 6.27 10.79
C HIS A 177 -29.65 7.76 11.01
N ALA A 178 -30.32 8.08 12.11
CA ALA A 178 -30.57 9.48 12.50
C ALA A 178 -29.27 10.19 12.93
N ASP A 179 -28.36 9.48 13.61
CA ASP A 179 -27.01 9.89 13.92
C ASP A 179 -26.05 9.21 12.94
N LYS A 180 -25.34 10.01 12.14
CA LYS A 180 -24.39 9.59 11.11
C LYS A 180 -22.93 9.76 11.53
N SER A 181 -22.71 10.01 12.81
CA SER A 181 -21.39 10.26 13.38
C SER A 181 -20.51 9.01 13.39
N PRO A 182 -19.17 9.15 13.45
CA PRO A 182 -18.27 8.03 13.63
C PRO A 182 -18.53 7.24 14.92
N ALA A 183 -19.12 7.87 15.93
CA ALA A 183 -19.49 7.21 17.19
C ALA A 183 -20.65 6.24 16.99
N GLN A 184 -21.69 6.63 16.23
CA GLN A 184 -22.79 5.75 15.88
C GLN A 184 -22.29 4.57 15.02
N TYR A 185 -21.54 4.85 13.96
CA TYR A 185 -20.96 3.79 13.14
C TYR A 185 -20.17 2.80 13.99
N ALA A 186 -19.31 3.27 14.86
CA ALA A 186 -18.49 2.42 15.71
C ALA A 186 -19.32 1.56 16.68
N ALA A 187 -20.40 2.12 17.26
CA ALA A 187 -21.31 1.39 18.16
C ALA A 187 -22.05 0.28 17.40
N GLU A 188 -22.53 0.56 16.19
CA GLU A 188 -23.18 -0.44 15.35
C GLU A 188 -22.19 -1.53 14.89
N VAL A 189 -20.96 -1.17 14.52
CA VAL A 189 -19.92 -2.17 14.19
C VAL A 189 -19.73 -3.16 15.34
N VAL A 190 -19.73 -2.69 16.58
CA VAL A 190 -19.66 -3.58 17.76
C VAL A 190 -20.88 -4.49 17.83
N ALA A 191 -22.09 -3.94 17.66
CA ALA A 191 -23.33 -4.73 17.70
C ALA A 191 -23.39 -5.78 16.58
N TYR A 192 -22.99 -5.42 15.35
CA TYR A 192 -22.88 -6.34 14.23
C TYR A 192 -21.85 -7.44 14.49
N ALA A 193 -20.63 -7.07 14.87
CA ALA A 193 -19.55 -8.02 15.13
C ALA A 193 -19.95 -9.04 16.21
N ASP A 194 -20.53 -8.58 17.30
CA ASP A 194 -20.96 -9.43 18.40
C ASP A 194 -22.11 -10.36 17.97
N ALA A 195 -23.12 -9.86 17.26
CA ALA A 195 -24.25 -10.66 16.76
C ALA A 195 -23.79 -11.72 15.73
N MET A 196 -22.92 -11.34 14.79
CA MET A 196 -22.37 -12.24 13.76
C MET A 196 -21.48 -13.33 14.36
N LYS A 197 -20.57 -12.95 15.28
CA LYS A 197 -19.65 -13.89 15.97
C LYS A 197 -20.37 -14.79 16.97
N ALA A 198 -21.53 -14.38 17.49
CA ALA A 198 -22.39 -15.26 18.29
C ALA A 198 -22.96 -16.43 17.46
N VAL A 199 -23.10 -16.27 16.14
CA VAL A 199 -23.52 -17.33 15.22
C VAL A 199 -22.35 -18.22 14.82
N ASP A 200 -21.21 -17.60 14.44
CA ASP A 200 -19.99 -18.30 14.04
C ASP A 200 -18.75 -17.54 14.55
N PRO A 201 -18.14 -17.98 15.66
CA PRO A 201 -16.98 -17.29 16.24
C PRO A 201 -15.70 -17.41 15.41
N THR A 202 -15.70 -18.17 14.31
CA THR A 202 -14.53 -18.35 13.44
C THR A 202 -14.42 -17.30 12.33
N ILE A 203 -15.48 -16.53 12.08
CA ILE A 203 -15.47 -15.45 11.09
C ILE A 203 -14.53 -14.32 11.50
N LYS A 204 -14.11 -13.57 10.51
CA LYS A 204 -13.31 -12.36 10.63
C LYS A 204 -14.15 -11.16 10.23
N VAL A 205 -14.29 -10.22 11.15
CA VAL A 205 -15.12 -9.03 10.95
C VAL A 205 -14.22 -7.81 10.83
N GLY A 206 -14.48 -6.97 9.82
CA GLY A 206 -13.78 -5.72 9.56
C GLY A 206 -14.65 -4.48 9.71
N ALA A 207 -14.01 -3.35 9.95
CA ALA A 207 -14.63 -2.04 9.99
C ALA A 207 -13.99 -1.10 8.98
N VAL A 208 -14.80 -0.20 8.40
CA VAL A 208 -14.38 0.79 7.40
C VAL A 208 -13.58 1.91 8.08
N LEU A 209 -12.39 2.18 7.55
CA LEU A 209 -11.55 3.33 7.89
C LEU A 209 -11.21 4.14 6.64
N THR A 210 -10.76 5.38 6.84
CA THR A 210 -10.16 6.18 5.78
C THR A 210 -8.69 5.81 5.58
N MET A 211 -8.23 5.79 4.33
CA MET A 211 -6.81 5.57 4.00
C MET A 211 -6.03 6.86 4.22
N PRO A 212 -5.03 6.90 5.13
CA PRO A 212 -4.15 8.06 5.28
C PRO A 212 -3.47 8.45 3.97
N ALA A 213 -3.26 9.75 3.77
CA ALA A 213 -2.69 10.35 2.57
C ALA A 213 -3.57 10.32 1.30
N ASN A 214 -4.77 9.74 1.35
CA ASN A 214 -5.73 9.78 0.25
C ASN A 214 -6.97 10.60 0.63
N TRP A 215 -7.48 10.41 1.82
CA TRP A 215 -8.49 11.24 2.48
C TRP A 215 -7.86 11.99 3.63
N PRO A 216 -8.43 13.12 4.09
CA PRO A 216 -7.94 13.77 5.29
C PRO A 216 -7.85 12.76 6.43
N ASP A 217 -6.67 12.53 6.95
CA ASP A 217 -6.42 11.59 8.06
C ASP A 217 -7.18 11.98 9.33
N ALA A 218 -7.61 13.23 9.38
CA ALA A 218 -8.30 13.87 10.48
C ALA A 218 -9.72 14.29 10.07
N LEU A 219 -10.43 13.45 9.31
CA LEU A 219 -11.83 13.71 8.95
C LEU A 219 -12.65 13.80 10.23
N THR A 220 -13.08 15.02 10.56
CA THR A 220 -13.73 15.37 11.83
C THR A 220 -14.90 16.30 11.54
N GLY A 221 -16.08 15.98 12.07
CA GLY A 221 -17.28 16.82 12.02
C GLY A 221 -17.56 17.54 13.32
N GLU A 222 -18.58 18.41 13.30
CA GLU A 222 -19.03 19.08 14.51
C GLU A 222 -19.59 18.05 15.51
N GLY A 223 -19.09 18.09 16.73
CA GLY A 223 -19.48 17.17 17.81
C GLY A 223 -18.69 15.87 17.88
N ASP A 224 -17.81 15.57 16.92
CA ASP A 224 -16.98 14.36 16.96
C ASP A 224 -15.95 14.42 18.09
N ALA A 225 -15.78 13.30 18.79
CA ALA A 225 -14.77 13.15 19.85
C ALA A 225 -13.33 13.00 19.30
N GLY A 226 -13.18 12.85 17.99
CA GLY A 226 -11.91 12.68 17.30
C GLY A 226 -12.12 12.41 15.81
N SER A 227 -11.07 12.11 15.07
CA SER A 227 -11.20 11.75 13.67
C SER A 227 -11.96 10.42 13.48
N TRP A 228 -12.51 10.19 12.27
CA TRP A 228 -13.18 8.95 11.92
C TRP A 228 -12.39 7.71 12.37
N ASN A 229 -11.15 7.58 11.91
CA ASN A 229 -10.32 6.43 12.26
C ASN A 229 -10.07 6.29 13.77
N GLN A 230 -9.86 7.42 14.45
CA GLN A 230 -9.65 7.42 15.90
C GLN A 230 -10.87 6.89 16.64
N VAL A 231 -12.05 7.43 16.35
CA VAL A 231 -13.30 7.09 17.06
C VAL A 231 -13.67 5.63 16.79
N VAL A 232 -13.62 5.21 15.52
CA VAL A 232 -13.93 3.83 15.13
C VAL A 232 -12.96 2.83 15.78
N LEU A 233 -11.66 3.08 15.72
CA LEU A 233 -10.66 2.19 16.32
C LEU A 233 -10.77 2.11 17.86
N GLN A 234 -11.06 3.24 18.53
CA GLN A 234 -11.19 3.25 19.98
C GLN A 234 -12.37 2.41 20.48
N ALA A 235 -13.50 2.46 19.79
CA ALA A 235 -14.70 1.73 20.17
C ALA A 235 -14.73 0.30 19.61
N ALA A 236 -14.56 0.14 18.29
CA ALA A 236 -14.72 -1.15 17.62
C ALA A 236 -13.43 -2.00 17.58
N GLY A 237 -12.23 -1.43 17.77
CA GLY A 237 -10.97 -2.16 17.68
C GLY A 237 -10.88 -3.44 18.51
N PRO A 238 -11.42 -3.52 19.74
CA PRO A 238 -11.46 -4.75 20.52
C PRO A 238 -12.37 -5.86 19.95
N HIS A 239 -13.34 -5.54 19.10
CA HIS A 239 -14.40 -6.43 18.61
C HIS A 239 -14.15 -6.94 17.18
N ILE A 240 -13.31 -6.24 16.41
CA ILE A 240 -13.01 -6.56 15.00
C ILE A 240 -11.69 -7.32 14.83
N ASP A 241 -11.49 -7.90 13.65
CA ASP A 241 -10.30 -8.66 13.29
C ASP A 241 -9.41 -7.93 12.27
N PHE A 242 -9.96 -6.99 11.51
CA PHE A 242 -9.23 -6.21 10.52
C PHE A 242 -9.90 -4.84 10.30
N VAL A 243 -9.18 -3.97 9.62
CA VAL A 243 -9.70 -2.70 9.13
C VAL A 243 -9.74 -2.74 7.60
N ASP A 244 -10.71 -2.04 7.03
CA ASP A 244 -10.99 -2.00 5.62
C ASP A 244 -10.81 -0.58 5.10
N VAL A 245 -9.96 -0.41 4.07
CA VAL A 245 -9.66 0.90 3.48
C VAL A 245 -9.72 0.85 1.96
N HIS A 246 -10.01 2.00 1.34
CA HIS A 246 -10.02 2.20 -0.10
C HIS A 246 -8.95 3.20 -0.52
N TRP A 247 -8.47 3.09 -1.77
CA TRP A 247 -7.44 3.99 -2.27
C TRP A 247 -7.64 4.34 -3.74
N TYR A 248 -8.06 5.59 -3.97
CA TYR A 248 -8.23 6.20 -5.28
C TYR A 248 -7.40 7.50 -5.31
N PRO A 249 -6.09 7.44 -5.65
CA PRO A 249 -5.18 8.56 -5.45
C PRO A 249 -5.42 9.75 -6.39
N GLY A 250 -6.31 9.61 -7.38
CA GLY A 250 -6.53 10.63 -8.39
C GLY A 250 -5.31 10.84 -9.28
N GLY A 251 -5.29 11.98 -9.98
CA GLY A 251 -4.22 12.42 -10.88
C GLY A 251 -4.77 13.08 -12.13
N GLY A 252 -4.11 14.15 -12.61
CA GLY A 252 -4.49 14.85 -13.82
C GLY A 252 -3.94 14.21 -15.11
N SER A 253 -3.05 13.21 -14.97
CA SER A 253 -2.45 12.46 -16.08
C SER A 253 -2.09 11.03 -15.64
N ALA A 254 -1.91 10.13 -16.60
CA ALA A 254 -1.48 8.77 -16.34
C ALA A 254 -0.14 8.73 -15.57
N ALA A 255 0.83 9.53 -15.97
CA ALA A 255 2.15 9.59 -15.31
C ALA A 255 2.04 10.04 -13.83
N GLU A 256 1.20 11.04 -13.55
CA GLU A 256 0.93 11.48 -12.19
C GLU A 256 0.23 10.38 -11.38
N ALA A 257 -0.82 9.78 -11.93
CA ALA A 257 -1.60 8.75 -11.25
C ALA A 257 -0.75 7.52 -10.88
N ILE A 258 0.03 6.97 -11.84
CA ILE A 258 0.93 5.85 -11.56
C ILE A 258 2.10 6.22 -10.64
N GLY A 259 2.49 7.50 -10.60
CA GLY A 259 3.50 8.01 -9.67
C GLY A 259 3.07 8.00 -8.21
N LYS A 260 1.76 8.02 -7.93
CA LYS A 260 1.22 8.03 -6.56
C LYS A 260 1.53 6.75 -5.77
N THR A 261 1.81 5.63 -6.43
CA THR A 261 2.15 4.36 -5.77
C THR A 261 3.35 4.47 -4.84
N GLN A 262 4.26 5.44 -5.07
CA GLN A 262 5.40 5.71 -4.20
C GLN A 262 5.03 6.09 -2.76
N TYR A 263 3.78 6.54 -2.51
CA TYR A 263 3.31 6.97 -1.19
C TYR A 263 2.65 5.85 -0.38
N LEU A 264 2.43 4.67 -0.96
CA LEU A 264 1.70 3.58 -0.30
C LEU A 264 2.39 3.05 0.95
N ASP A 265 3.72 2.95 0.92
CA ASP A 265 4.50 2.52 2.09
C ASP A 265 4.23 3.43 3.29
N ASP A 266 4.28 4.74 3.07
CA ASP A 266 4.05 5.74 4.11
C ASP A 266 2.58 5.76 4.56
N SER A 267 1.63 5.60 3.63
CA SER A 267 0.20 5.56 3.95
C SER A 267 -0.15 4.36 4.84
N ILE A 268 0.34 3.17 4.51
CA ILE A 268 0.15 1.97 5.35
C ILE A 268 0.88 2.11 6.69
N TYR A 269 2.06 2.73 6.71
CA TYR A 269 2.76 3.03 7.96
C TYR A 269 1.92 3.94 8.87
N LEU A 270 1.34 5.00 8.32
CA LEU A 270 0.47 5.92 9.07
C LEU A 270 -0.78 5.20 9.59
N LEU A 271 -1.44 4.42 8.74
CA LEU A 271 -2.61 3.62 9.14
C LEU A 271 -2.26 2.65 10.28
N ARG A 272 -1.12 1.96 10.17
CA ARG A 272 -0.66 1.05 11.23
C ARG A 272 -0.36 1.78 12.53
N ASN A 273 0.17 3.01 12.47
CA ASN A 273 0.36 3.84 13.65
C ASN A 273 -0.96 4.23 14.31
N GLN A 274 -2.00 4.58 13.52
CA GLN A 274 -3.35 4.84 14.05
C GLN A 274 -3.93 3.59 14.71
N ILE A 275 -3.83 2.44 14.05
CA ILE A 275 -4.27 1.15 14.63
C ILE A 275 -3.54 0.87 15.95
N ASN A 276 -2.22 1.03 15.98
CA ASN A 276 -1.43 0.79 17.19
C ASN A 276 -1.77 1.75 18.33
N LYS A 277 -2.14 2.98 17.98
CA LYS A 277 -2.48 4.03 18.96
C LYS A 277 -3.88 3.85 19.53
N TYR A 278 -4.85 3.49 18.69
CA TYR A 278 -6.27 3.55 19.03
C TYR A 278 -6.97 2.18 19.10
N GLY A 279 -6.45 1.12 18.48
CA GLY A 279 -7.07 -0.20 18.38
C GLY A 279 -7.07 -1.05 19.66
N GLY A 280 -6.66 -0.45 20.80
CA GLY A 280 -6.74 -1.10 22.12
C GLY A 280 -5.93 -2.40 22.23
N ALA A 281 -6.45 -3.35 22.99
CA ALA A 281 -5.77 -4.63 23.23
C ALA A 281 -5.60 -5.50 21.98
N ASN A 282 -6.41 -5.25 20.95
CA ASN A 282 -6.41 -6.02 19.70
C ASN A 282 -5.50 -5.42 18.61
N ALA A 283 -4.95 -4.22 18.79
CA ALA A 283 -4.23 -3.47 17.79
C ALA A 283 -3.16 -4.27 17.02
N SER A 284 -2.39 -5.12 17.74
CA SER A 284 -1.34 -5.94 17.12
C SER A 284 -1.87 -7.11 16.28
N LYS A 285 -3.15 -7.44 16.41
CA LYS A 285 -3.80 -8.55 15.69
C LYS A 285 -4.66 -8.06 14.53
N LEU A 286 -5.01 -6.77 14.52
CA LEU A 286 -5.83 -6.19 13.47
C LEU A 286 -5.09 -6.27 12.13
N GLY A 287 -5.68 -7.01 11.18
CA GLY A 287 -5.25 -7.03 9.79
C GLY A 287 -5.56 -5.69 9.10
N ILE A 288 -4.98 -5.49 7.93
CA ILE A 288 -5.36 -4.41 7.00
C ILE A 288 -5.78 -5.07 5.70
N SER A 289 -7.00 -4.76 5.24
CA SER A 289 -7.47 -5.02 3.88
C SER A 289 -7.53 -3.70 3.11
N LEU A 290 -7.20 -3.74 1.84
CA LEU A 290 -7.45 -2.65 0.91
C LEU A 290 -8.39 -3.21 -0.15
N THR A 291 -9.69 -2.95 0.04
CA THR A 291 -10.76 -3.66 -0.68
C THR A 291 -11.26 -2.92 -1.90
N GLU A 292 -10.82 -1.69 -2.09
CA GLU A 292 -11.00 -1.00 -3.36
C GLU A 292 -9.78 -0.15 -3.70
N LEU A 293 -9.33 -0.29 -4.93
CA LEU A 293 -8.42 0.65 -5.55
C LEU A 293 -8.62 0.66 -7.06
N ASN A 294 -8.36 1.81 -7.65
CA ASN A 294 -8.17 1.95 -9.09
C ASN A 294 -7.41 3.25 -9.38
N VAL A 295 -6.94 3.39 -10.63
CA VAL A 295 -6.28 4.59 -11.10
C VAL A 295 -7.31 5.59 -11.63
N GLY A 296 -7.03 6.90 -11.51
CA GLY A 296 -7.98 7.94 -11.95
C GLY A 296 -7.98 8.23 -13.46
N VAL A 297 -6.96 7.74 -14.21
CA VAL A 297 -6.79 7.98 -15.65
C VAL A 297 -6.21 6.76 -16.31
N GLY A 298 -6.85 6.28 -17.39
CA GLY A 298 -6.37 5.14 -18.15
C GLY A 298 -6.61 3.80 -17.48
N GLN A 299 -7.74 3.65 -16.79
CA GLN A 299 -8.10 2.52 -15.95
C GLN A 299 -7.99 1.18 -16.66
N ASN A 300 -8.49 1.09 -17.90
CA ASN A 300 -8.48 -0.13 -18.71
C ASN A 300 -7.24 -0.25 -19.62
N THR A 301 -6.28 0.68 -19.55
CA THR A 301 -5.10 0.75 -20.41
C THR A 301 -3.81 0.31 -19.69
N GLN A 302 -2.66 0.38 -20.38
CA GLN A 302 -1.37 0.00 -19.80
C GLN A 302 -0.98 0.78 -18.54
N PRO A 303 -1.21 2.08 -18.38
CA PRO A 303 -1.10 2.78 -17.11
C PRO A 303 -1.87 2.12 -15.96
N GLY A 304 -3.10 1.68 -16.19
CA GLY A 304 -3.87 0.92 -15.20
C GLY A 304 -3.21 -0.39 -14.81
N ALA A 305 -2.63 -1.11 -15.78
CA ALA A 305 -1.85 -2.34 -15.53
C ALA A 305 -0.61 -2.07 -14.67
N ILE A 306 0.17 -1.03 -14.99
CA ILE A 306 1.34 -0.60 -14.22
C ILE A 306 0.96 -0.22 -12.81
N PHE A 307 -0.10 0.59 -12.64
CA PHE A 307 -0.62 0.98 -11.34
C PHE A 307 -1.01 -0.23 -10.50
N LEU A 308 -1.76 -1.18 -11.07
CA LEU A 308 -2.15 -2.41 -10.37
C LEU A 308 -0.92 -3.18 -9.88
N ALA A 309 0.04 -3.47 -10.76
CA ALA A 309 1.20 -4.28 -10.40
C ALA A 309 2.05 -3.64 -9.29
N ASP A 310 2.26 -2.33 -9.36
CA ASP A 310 3.06 -1.59 -8.39
C ASP A 310 2.33 -1.46 -7.05
N ALA A 311 1.04 -1.08 -7.07
CA ALA A 311 0.24 -0.93 -5.87
C ALA A 311 0.07 -2.26 -5.11
N TYR A 312 -0.29 -3.34 -5.81
CA TYR A 312 -0.40 -4.67 -5.18
C TYR A 312 0.90 -5.11 -4.55
N SER A 313 2.02 -4.94 -5.26
CA SER A 313 3.35 -5.31 -4.76
C SER A 313 3.73 -4.54 -3.49
N SER A 314 3.54 -3.21 -3.47
CA SER A 314 3.82 -2.37 -2.30
C SER A 314 2.92 -2.73 -1.13
N LEU A 315 1.61 -2.89 -1.36
CA LEU A 315 0.64 -3.22 -0.31
C LEU A 315 0.91 -4.59 0.32
N ILE A 316 1.19 -5.62 -0.50
CA ILE A 316 1.55 -6.96 -0.02
C ILE A 316 2.86 -6.91 0.78
N ALA A 317 3.86 -6.17 0.31
CA ALA A 317 5.14 -6.00 1.00
C ALA A 317 4.98 -5.32 2.37
N ASN A 318 3.94 -4.51 2.55
CA ASN A 318 3.56 -3.85 3.79
C ASN A 318 2.58 -4.64 4.67
N GLY A 319 2.28 -5.91 4.33
CA GLY A 319 1.48 -6.81 5.14
C GLY A 319 -0.02 -6.59 5.04
N VAL A 320 -0.50 -5.95 3.99
CA VAL A 320 -1.93 -5.94 3.63
C VAL A 320 -2.32 -7.35 3.22
N PHE A 321 -3.36 -7.92 3.85
CA PHE A 321 -3.65 -9.34 3.65
C PHE A 321 -4.50 -9.64 2.41
N THR A 322 -5.17 -8.63 1.84
CA THR A 322 -5.85 -8.68 0.55
C THR A 322 -5.85 -7.30 -0.08
N VAL A 323 -5.64 -7.25 -1.39
CA VAL A 323 -5.75 -6.05 -2.23
C VAL A 323 -6.74 -6.37 -3.32
N GLN A 324 -7.77 -5.53 -3.50
CA GLN A 324 -8.89 -5.86 -4.37
C GLN A 324 -9.14 -4.75 -5.38
N TRP A 325 -9.02 -5.08 -6.65
CA TRP A 325 -9.30 -4.17 -7.75
C TRP A 325 -10.78 -3.84 -7.84
N TRP A 326 -11.12 -2.60 -8.01
CA TRP A 326 -12.46 -2.16 -8.39
C TRP A 326 -12.52 -2.00 -9.90
N ASN A 327 -13.19 -2.88 -10.68
CA ASN A 327 -13.84 -4.12 -10.28
C ASN A 327 -13.72 -5.16 -11.42
N VAL A 328 -14.61 -6.16 -11.50
CA VAL A 328 -14.60 -7.17 -12.60
C VAL A 328 -15.16 -6.54 -13.89
N HIS A 329 -16.36 -5.97 -13.86
CA HIS A 329 -16.98 -5.21 -14.95
C HIS A 329 -17.56 -3.90 -14.40
N ASN A 330 -17.37 -2.79 -15.10
CA ASN A 330 -17.94 -1.51 -14.66
C ASN A 330 -18.77 -0.82 -15.75
N GLY A 331 -18.40 -0.97 -17.01
CA GLY A 331 -19.04 -0.36 -18.14
C GLY A 331 -18.38 0.95 -18.58
N ILE A 332 -18.66 1.31 -19.82
CA ILE A 332 -18.06 2.47 -20.48
C ILE A 332 -18.47 3.78 -19.82
N GLY A 333 -17.46 4.60 -19.49
CA GLY A 333 -17.64 5.99 -19.05
C GLY A 333 -17.47 6.98 -20.20
N THR A 334 -16.64 8.00 -20.01
CA THR A 334 -16.28 8.97 -21.03
C THR A 334 -15.02 8.53 -21.76
N PRO A 335 -15.11 8.08 -23.03
CA PRO A 335 -13.94 7.55 -23.74
C PRO A 335 -12.88 8.62 -24.00
N SER A 336 -11.63 8.18 -23.98
CA SER A 336 -10.46 9.00 -24.32
C SER A 336 -9.36 8.16 -24.97
N THR A 337 -8.18 8.73 -25.14
CA THR A 337 -6.98 7.99 -25.56
C THR A 337 -5.88 8.21 -24.54
N VAL A 338 -5.36 7.13 -23.96
CA VAL A 338 -4.29 7.17 -22.98
C VAL A 338 -3.16 6.21 -23.41
N ALA A 339 -1.94 6.69 -23.43
CA ALA A 339 -0.75 5.93 -23.88
C ALA A 339 -0.93 5.27 -25.26
N GLY A 340 -1.67 5.93 -26.19
CA GLY A 340 -1.97 5.42 -27.51
C GLY A 340 -3.02 4.31 -27.57
N GLN A 341 -3.65 3.97 -26.45
CA GLN A 341 -4.71 2.96 -26.34
C GLN A 341 -6.09 3.63 -26.17
N ALA A 342 -7.15 2.95 -26.60
CA ALA A 342 -8.51 3.37 -26.28
C ALA A 342 -8.75 3.23 -24.78
N ASP A 343 -9.03 4.35 -24.15
CA ASP A 343 -9.46 4.41 -22.76
C ASP A 343 -10.97 4.60 -22.75
N TYR A 344 -11.68 3.60 -22.27
CA TYR A 344 -13.13 3.59 -22.13
C TYR A 344 -13.60 4.24 -20.83
N ASN A 345 -12.66 4.67 -19.98
CA ASN A 345 -12.91 5.11 -18.62
C ASN A 345 -13.70 4.05 -17.84
N ASP A 346 -13.37 2.77 -18.12
CA ASP A 346 -13.95 1.60 -17.47
C ASP A 346 -13.00 1.11 -16.39
N PHE A 347 -13.52 0.97 -15.17
CA PHE A 347 -12.78 0.47 -14.01
C PHE A 347 -12.62 -1.05 -13.99
N GLY A 348 -13.26 -1.76 -14.95
CA GLY A 348 -13.26 -3.21 -15.03
C GLY A 348 -11.91 -3.83 -15.36
N LEU A 349 -11.72 -5.07 -14.91
CA LEU A 349 -10.67 -5.97 -15.43
C LEU A 349 -11.06 -6.54 -16.81
N LEU A 350 -12.35 -6.68 -17.03
CA LEU A 350 -12.97 -7.26 -18.23
C LEU A 350 -13.94 -6.25 -18.83
N SER A 351 -13.99 -6.21 -20.17
CA SER A 351 -14.96 -5.40 -20.89
C SER A 351 -16.39 -5.86 -20.61
N SER A 352 -17.27 -4.92 -20.34
CA SER A 352 -18.72 -5.14 -20.23
C SER A 352 -19.41 -5.26 -21.59
N GLY A 353 -18.69 -4.95 -22.70
CA GLY A 353 -19.25 -4.95 -24.05
C GLY A 353 -20.26 -3.83 -24.30
N THR A 354 -20.25 -2.78 -23.47
CA THR A 354 -21.21 -1.68 -23.55
C THR A 354 -20.74 -0.58 -24.51
N CYS A 355 -21.67 0.24 -24.94
CA CYS A 355 -21.40 1.41 -25.79
C CYS A 355 -21.80 2.70 -25.08
N THR A 356 -21.23 3.82 -25.52
CA THR A 356 -21.72 5.15 -25.15
C THR A 356 -23.20 5.32 -25.49
N ALA A 357 -23.88 6.21 -24.81
CA ALA A 357 -25.33 6.42 -24.98
C ALA A 357 -25.74 6.76 -26.44
N ASP A 358 -24.84 7.39 -27.20
CA ASP A 358 -25.04 7.70 -28.63
C ASP A 358 -24.61 6.54 -29.58
N GLY A 359 -24.07 5.45 -29.03
CA GLY A 359 -23.59 4.29 -29.77
C GLY A 359 -22.35 4.51 -30.64
N THR A 360 -21.65 5.63 -30.47
CA THR A 360 -20.50 5.99 -31.34
C THR A 360 -19.21 5.30 -30.95
N VAL A 361 -19.04 4.99 -29.68
CA VAL A 361 -17.89 4.24 -29.15
C VAL A 361 -18.39 3.05 -28.36
N CYS A 362 -17.86 1.87 -28.67
CA CYS A 362 -18.16 0.64 -27.94
C CYS A 362 -16.88 0.00 -27.40
N GLU A 363 -16.99 -0.62 -26.26
CA GLU A 363 -15.96 -1.49 -25.73
C GLU A 363 -15.73 -2.72 -26.62
N PRO A 364 -14.63 -3.43 -26.44
CA PRO A 364 -14.46 -4.77 -27.01
C PRO A 364 -15.61 -5.71 -26.61
N PRO A 365 -15.76 -6.87 -27.27
CA PRO A 365 -16.78 -7.85 -26.85
C PRO A 365 -16.72 -8.18 -25.37
N LEU A 366 -17.88 -8.46 -24.77
CA LEU A 366 -18.05 -8.85 -23.38
C LEU A 366 -16.96 -9.87 -22.93
N ASN A 367 -16.43 -9.69 -21.73
CA ASN A 367 -15.37 -10.51 -21.12
C ASN A 367 -14.01 -10.43 -21.82
N THR A 368 -13.78 -9.47 -22.73
CA THR A 368 -12.45 -9.24 -23.28
C THR A 368 -11.55 -8.67 -22.17
N PRO A 369 -10.39 -9.31 -21.87
CA PRO A 369 -9.47 -8.80 -20.87
C PRO A 369 -8.91 -7.41 -21.21
N PHE A 370 -8.97 -6.49 -20.27
CA PHE A 370 -8.26 -5.22 -20.30
C PHE A 370 -6.82 -5.35 -19.79
N ALA A 371 -6.01 -4.31 -19.95
CA ALA A 371 -4.61 -4.33 -19.55
C ALA A 371 -4.40 -4.70 -18.05
N PRO A 372 -5.19 -4.20 -17.07
CA PRO A 372 -5.06 -4.60 -15.67
C PRO A 372 -5.27 -6.10 -15.41
N TYR A 373 -6.11 -6.78 -16.19
CA TYR A 373 -6.26 -8.25 -16.11
C TYR A 373 -4.94 -8.98 -16.37
N HIS A 374 -4.19 -8.56 -17.39
CA HIS A 374 -2.90 -9.15 -17.72
C HIS A 374 -1.86 -8.86 -16.63
N ALA A 375 -1.89 -7.66 -16.04
CA ALA A 375 -1.05 -7.33 -14.88
C ALA A 375 -1.39 -8.23 -13.69
N LEU A 376 -2.67 -8.42 -13.35
CA LEU A 376 -3.09 -9.31 -12.26
C LEU A 376 -2.63 -10.75 -12.50
N LYS A 377 -2.76 -11.23 -13.74
CA LYS A 377 -2.28 -12.55 -14.15
C LYS A 377 -0.75 -12.66 -14.02
N LEU A 378 0.01 -11.62 -14.35
CA LEU A 378 1.46 -11.59 -14.15
C LEU A 378 1.79 -11.57 -12.64
N MET A 379 1.03 -10.83 -11.83
CA MET A 379 1.16 -10.81 -10.37
C MET A 379 0.98 -12.20 -9.77
N SER A 380 0.05 -13.02 -10.28
CA SER A 380 -0.12 -14.40 -9.80
C SER A 380 1.08 -15.32 -10.09
N SER A 381 1.93 -14.95 -11.06
CA SER A 381 3.22 -15.59 -11.32
C SER A 381 4.36 -15.01 -10.47
N PHE A 382 4.23 -13.76 -10.03
CA PHE A 382 5.20 -13.07 -9.19
C PHE A 382 5.14 -13.55 -7.74
N VAL A 383 3.95 -13.56 -7.13
CA VAL A 383 3.76 -13.88 -5.72
C VAL A 383 2.86 -15.08 -5.52
N HIS A 384 3.28 -16.00 -4.64
CA HIS A 384 2.47 -17.16 -4.22
C HIS A 384 2.24 -17.11 -2.70
N PRO A 385 1.15 -17.68 -2.20
CA PRO A 385 0.94 -17.81 -0.76
C PRO A 385 2.14 -18.44 -0.06
N GLY A 386 2.64 -17.76 0.97
CA GLY A 386 3.81 -18.19 1.72
C GLY A 386 5.15 -17.68 1.20
N ASP A 387 5.22 -17.02 0.05
CA ASP A 387 6.43 -16.33 -0.40
C ASP A 387 6.79 -15.19 0.57
N GLN A 388 8.07 -14.92 0.72
CA GLN A 388 8.57 -13.81 1.54
C GLN A 388 8.90 -12.63 0.64
N MET A 389 8.14 -11.54 0.73
CA MET A 389 8.53 -10.28 0.12
C MET A 389 9.87 -9.82 0.69
N VAL A 390 10.78 -9.39 -0.17
CA VAL A 390 12.10 -8.90 0.22
C VAL A 390 12.38 -7.55 -0.43
N ARG A 391 13.26 -6.76 0.19
CA ARG A 391 13.50 -5.39 -0.25
C ARG A 391 14.21 -5.35 -1.60
N ALA A 392 13.66 -4.56 -2.50
CA ALA A 392 14.30 -4.14 -3.75
C ALA A 392 14.31 -2.61 -3.84
N ALA A 393 15.25 -2.05 -4.58
CA ALA A 393 15.35 -0.61 -4.82
C ALA A 393 16.05 -0.36 -6.18
N THR A 394 15.77 0.79 -6.76
CA THR A 394 16.41 1.28 -7.99
C THR A 394 17.02 2.66 -7.78
N ASP A 395 17.93 3.05 -8.66
CA ASP A 395 18.50 4.40 -8.73
C ASP A 395 17.81 5.29 -9.78
N ASN A 396 16.68 4.84 -10.35
CA ASN A 396 15.88 5.58 -11.32
C ASN A 396 14.43 5.72 -10.83
N ALA A 397 13.89 6.92 -10.78
CA ALA A 397 12.56 7.21 -10.29
C ALA A 397 11.41 6.65 -11.15
N LEU A 398 11.67 6.39 -12.44
CA LEU A 398 10.69 5.82 -13.39
C LEU A 398 10.72 4.29 -13.40
N ILE A 399 11.67 3.67 -12.71
CA ILE A 399 11.75 2.21 -12.61
C ILE A 399 11.45 1.80 -11.17
N THR A 400 10.42 0.98 -10.98
CA THR A 400 10.12 0.38 -9.67
C THR A 400 10.53 -1.09 -9.68
N ALA A 401 11.01 -1.58 -8.53
CA ALA A 401 11.37 -2.97 -8.36
C ALA A 401 10.76 -3.55 -7.07
N HIS A 402 10.16 -4.72 -7.21
CA HIS A 402 9.68 -5.53 -6.09
C HIS A 402 10.30 -6.91 -6.17
N ALA A 403 10.45 -7.59 -5.05
CA ALA A 403 11.02 -8.93 -5.05
C ALA A 403 10.38 -9.84 -4.01
N ALA A 404 10.27 -11.12 -4.36
CA ALA A 404 9.77 -12.16 -3.48
C ALA A 404 10.70 -13.37 -3.51
N ARG A 405 11.01 -13.90 -2.33
CA ARG A 405 11.76 -15.13 -2.17
C ARG A 405 10.81 -16.28 -1.88
N ARG A 406 10.90 -17.32 -2.69
CA ARG A 406 10.05 -18.51 -2.58
C ARG A 406 10.60 -19.52 -1.57
N PRO A 407 9.77 -20.40 -1.00
CA PRO A 407 10.23 -21.46 -0.10
C PRO A 407 11.26 -22.42 -0.69
N ASN A 408 11.21 -22.64 -2.02
CA ASN A 408 12.20 -23.46 -2.74
C ASN A 408 13.53 -22.76 -2.98
N GLY A 409 13.66 -21.49 -2.56
CA GLY A 409 14.86 -20.67 -2.73
C GLY A 409 14.88 -19.80 -3.97
N ASP A 410 13.91 -19.92 -4.89
CA ASP A 410 13.82 -19.04 -6.05
C ASP A 410 13.63 -17.59 -5.63
N LEU A 411 14.15 -16.68 -6.43
CA LEU A 411 13.96 -15.24 -6.29
C LEU A 411 13.20 -14.72 -7.51
N ALA A 412 12.03 -14.19 -7.28
CA ALA A 412 11.21 -13.50 -8.27
C ALA A 412 11.42 -11.98 -8.10
N VAL A 413 11.75 -11.28 -9.18
CA VAL A 413 11.95 -9.83 -9.22
C VAL A 413 11.00 -9.25 -10.25
N LEU A 414 10.08 -8.40 -9.80
CA LEU A 414 9.17 -7.65 -10.65
C LEU A 414 9.76 -6.28 -10.91
N LEU A 415 9.97 -5.95 -12.16
CA LEU A 415 10.51 -4.69 -12.65
C LEU A 415 9.42 -3.96 -13.42
N ILE A 416 9.18 -2.71 -13.08
CA ILE A 416 8.13 -1.90 -13.66
C ILE A 416 8.75 -0.66 -14.27
N ASN A 417 8.64 -0.51 -15.58
CA ASN A 417 9.04 0.69 -16.30
C ASN A 417 7.82 1.61 -16.46
N LYS A 418 7.84 2.74 -15.74
CA LYS A 418 6.81 3.79 -15.77
C LYS A 418 7.09 4.87 -16.82
N ASP A 419 8.20 4.77 -17.56
CA ASP A 419 8.54 5.68 -18.64
C ASP A 419 7.66 5.36 -19.86
N PRO A 420 6.84 6.32 -20.37
CA PRO A 420 6.01 6.08 -21.55
C PRO A 420 6.79 5.97 -22.84
N ASP A 421 8.00 6.56 -22.92
CA ASP A 421 8.70 6.85 -24.16
C ASP A 421 9.99 6.06 -24.30
N ALA A 422 10.64 5.70 -23.19
CA ALA A 422 11.96 5.11 -23.22
C ALA A 422 12.01 3.67 -22.67
N ALA A 423 12.73 2.80 -23.39
CA ALA A 423 13.21 1.55 -22.82
C ALA A 423 14.42 1.83 -21.92
N HIS A 424 14.53 1.08 -20.82
CA HIS A 424 15.65 1.20 -19.89
C HIS A 424 16.40 -0.12 -19.76
N ASP A 425 17.71 -0.09 -19.97
CA ASP A 425 18.57 -1.21 -19.60
C ASP A 425 18.74 -1.26 -18.08
N VAL A 426 18.74 -2.46 -17.51
CA VAL A 426 18.84 -2.68 -16.06
C VAL A 426 19.99 -3.62 -15.72
N ALA A 427 20.63 -3.37 -14.59
CA ALA A 427 21.64 -4.21 -13.98
C ALA A 427 21.19 -4.68 -12.60
N LEU A 428 20.92 -5.99 -12.47
CA LEU A 428 20.46 -6.60 -11.22
C LEU A 428 21.66 -6.91 -10.31
N ALA A 429 21.63 -6.41 -9.09
CA ALA A 429 22.61 -6.69 -8.04
C ALA A 429 21.91 -7.31 -6.83
N TYR A 430 22.54 -8.33 -6.23
CA TYR A 430 21.94 -9.11 -5.15
C TYR A 430 22.76 -9.01 -3.87
N SER A 431 22.08 -8.92 -2.75
CA SER A 431 22.65 -9.10 -1.42
C SER A 431 21.99 -10.31 -0.75
N GLY A 432 22.82 -11.27 -0.30
CA GLY A 432 22.32 -12.50 0.33
C GLY A 432 21.64 -13.51 -0.62
N TYR A 433 21.90 -13.38 -1.90
CA TYR A 433 21.44 -14.30 -2.94
C TYR A 433 22.52 -14.43 -4.02
N THR A 434 22.73 -15.63 -4.50
CA THR A 434 23.59 -15.93 -5.64
C THR A 434 22.75 -16.73 -6.63
N PRO A 435 22.42 -16.16 -7.80
CA PRO A 435 21.69 -16.89 -8.82
C PRO A 435 22.53 -18.05 -9.37
N SER A 436 21.87 -19.12 -9.81
CA SER A 436 22.51 -20.20 -10.54
C SER A 436 23.00 -19.71 -11.91
N ALA A 437 23.82 -20.52 -12.57
CA ALA A 437 24.26 -20.24 -13.93
C ALA A 437 23.16 -20.46 -15.00
N ALA A 438 22.00 -21.02 -14.62
CA ALA A 438 20.87 -21.16 -15.53
C ALA A 438 20.28 -19.79 -15.90
N ALA A 439 19.84 -19.66 -17.15
CA ALA A 439 19.13 -18.46 -17.57
C ALA A 439 17.86 -18.27 -16.75
N PRO A 440 17.54 -17.03 -16.32
CA PRO A 440 16.29 -16.75 -15.62
C PRO A 440 15.09 -16.99 -16.55
N ALA A 441 13.95 -17.35 -15.96
CA ALA A 441 12.67 -17.28 -16.66
C ALA A 441 12.19 -15.83 -16.64
N VAL A 442 11.82 -15.29 -17.79
CA VAL A 442 11.40 -13.89 -17.91
C VAL A 442 10.06 -13.81 -18.63
N LEU A 443 9.11 -13.13 -18.00
CA LEU A 443 7.78 -12.80 -18.54
C LEU A 443 7.64 -11.28 -18.60
N THR A 444 7.10 -10.76 -19.69
CA THR A 444 6.86 -9.32 -19.87
C THR A 444 5.43 -9.08 -20.38
N TYR A 445 4.87 -7.96 -19.94
CA TYR A 445 3.65 -7.37 -20.46
C TYR A 445 3.88 -5.86 -20.63
N GLY A 446 3.79 -5.36 -21.85
CA GLY A 446 4.11 -3.98 -22.21
C GLY A 446 2.98 -3.29 -22.97
N ASN A 447 3.19 -2.01 -23.24
CA ASN A 447 2.21 -1.19 -23.95
C ASN A 447 1.95 -1.74 -25.38
N GLY A 448 0.69 -2.01 -25.69
CA GLY A 448 0.27 -2.57 -26.97
C GLY A 448 0.34 -4.08 -27.08
N ASP A 449 0.82 -4.79 -26.03
CA ASP A 449 0.79 -6.25 -26.03
C ASP A 449 -0.63 -6.79 -25.85
N THR A 450 -0.91 -7.90 -26.54
CA THR A 450 -2.21 -8.59 -26.39
C THR A 450 -2.20 -9.63 -25.27
N GLY A 451 -1.09 -9.80 -24.58
CA GLY A 451 -0.94 -10.75 -23.48
C GLY A 451 0.52 -10.85 -23.00
N ILE A 452 0.71 -11.63 -21.95
CA ILE A 452 2.02 -11.88 -21.35
C ILE A 452 2.88 -12.75 -22.32
N HIS A 453 4.13 -12.38 -22.51
CA HIS A 453 5.07 -13.10 -23.37
C HIS A 453 6.48 -13.19 -22.73
N ALA A 454 7.39 -13.92 -23.38
CA ALA A 454 8.78 -13.98 -22.96
C ALA A 454 9.46 -12.62 -23.13
N GLY A 455 10.22 -12.18 -22.12
CA GLY A 455 10.88 -10.88 -22.08
C GLY A 455 12.40 -10.94 -21.95
N SER A 456 13.00 -9.80 -21.66
CA SER A 456 14.43 -9.63 -21.37
C SER A 456 14.64 -9.32 -19.88
N ALA A 457 15.66 -9.91 -19.27
CA ALA A 457 16.04 -9.59 -17.89
C ALA A 457 16.87 -8.30 -17.75
N THR A 458 17.31 -7.73 -18.87
CA THR A 458 18.28 -6.61 -18.90
C THR A 458 17.78 -5.38 -19.63
N SER A 459 16.61 -5.46 -20.28
CA SER A 459 16.02 -4.31 -20.96
C SER A 459 14.52 -4.30 -20.78
N LEU A 460 13.98 -3.19 -20.28
CA LEU A 460 12.58 -2.98 -19.97
C LEU A 460 11.95 -2.08 -21.02
N PRO A 461 11.01 -2.57 -21.82
CA PRO A 461 10.28 -1.72 -22.77
C PRO A 461 9.57 -0.54 -22.10
N PRO A 462 9.21 0.52 -22.84
CA PRO A 462 8.37 1.59 -22.31
C PRO A 462 7.06 1.04 -21.74
N TYR A 463 6.56 1.63 -20.64
CA TYR A 463 5.32 1.21 -19.97
C TYR A 463 5.17 -0.31 -19.92
N SER A 464 6.07 -0.98 -19.18
CA SER A 464 6.09 -2.43 -19.11
C SER A 464 6.24 -2.96 -17.69
N ILE A 465 5.79 -4.19 -17.51
CA ILE A 465 5.93 -4.99 -16.30
C ILE A 465 6.71 -6.24 -16.67
N THR A 466 7.88 -6.45 -16.07
CA THR A 466 8.75 -7.58 -16.37
C THR A 466 9.05 -8.38 -15.11
N LEU A 467 8.70 -9.66 -15.11
CA LEU A 467 8.97 -10.60 -14.03
C LEU A 467 10.20 -11.44 -14.40
N VAL A 468 11.24 -11.36 -13.58
CA VAL A 468 12.46 -12.17 -13.69
C VAL A 468 12.49 -13.18 -12.56
N THR A 469 12.42 -14.47 -12.87
CA THR A 469 12.52 -15.56 -11.89
C THR A 469 13.84 -16.29 -12.02
N MET A 470 14.59 -16.35 -10.92
CA MET A 470 15.93 -16.95 -10.86
C MET A 470 15.94 -18.10 -9.88
N HIS A 471 16.66 -19.17 -10.25
CA HIS A 471 16.96 -20.26 -9.34
C HIS A 471 18.23 -19.96 -8.53
N PRO A 472 18.30 -20.38 -7.25
CA PRO A 472 19.50 -20.21 -6.46
C PRO A 472 20.64 -21.10 -6.96
N SER A 473 21.88 -20.66 -6.76
CA SER A 473 23.04 -21.56 -6.84
C SER A 473 22.94 -22.65 -5.76
N ALA A 474 23.73 -23.72 -5.88
CA ALA A 474 23.74 -24.80 -4.90
C ALA A 474 24.00 -24.33 -3.47
N SER A 475 24.74 -23.21 -3.28
CA SER A 475 24.99 -22.58 -1.98
C SER A 475 23.75 -21.90 -1.37
N ASN A 476 22.73 -21.58 -2.16
CA ASN A 476 21.47 -20.96 -1.70
C ASN A 476 20.35 -21.99 -1.52
N ALA A 477 20.55 -23.23 -1.91
CA ALA A 477 19.49 -24.26 -2.06
C ALA A 477 18.81 -24.69 -0.76
N ALA A 478 19.26 -24.25 0.41
CA ALA A 478 18.64 -24.61 1.68
C ALA A 478 18.76 -23.47 2.70
N ALA A 479 17.72 -22.64 2.82
CA ALA A 479 17.61 -21.70 3.93
C ALA A 479 17.56 -22.45 5.28
N PRO A 480 18.03 -21.84 6.40
CA PRO A 480 17.81 -22.39 7.73
C PRO A 480 16.30 -22.47 8.03
N ASN A 481 15.93 -23.32 8.98
CA ASN A 481 14.56 -23.34 9.48
C ASN A 481 14.21 -22.01 10.14
N ALA A 482 12.92 -21.68 10.19
CA ALA A 482 12.44 -20.54 10.96
C ALA A 482 12.80 -20.70 12.45
N PRO A 483 13.19 -19.63 13.15
CA PRO A 483 13.33 -19.69 14.60
C PRO A 483 12.00 -20.07 15.28
N GLY A 484 12.08 -20.78 16.39
CA GLY A 484 10.92 -21.02 17.25
C GLY A 484 10.37 -19.71 17.84
N ALA A 485 9.24 -19.79 18.54
CA ALA A 485 8.58 -18.63 19.13
C ALA A 485 9.55 -17.85 20.05
N PRO A 486 9.78 -16.56 19.80
CA PRO A 486 10.62 -15.73 20.66
C PRO A 486 9.88 -15.34 21.93
N THR A 487 10.65 -14.95 22.96
CA THR A 487 10.16 -14.45 24.24
C THR A 487 10.74 -13.08 24.54
N ALA A 488 10.00 -12.23 25.27
CA ALA A 488 10.50 -10.95 25.78
C ALA A 488 10.74 -11.04 27.29
N SER A 489 11.86 -10.48 27.75
CA SER A 489 12.21 -10.33 29.16
C SER A 489 12.88 -8.99 29.39
N ALA A 490 13.07 -8.59 30.65
CA ALA A 490 13.68 -7.32 31.03
C ALA A 490 13.12 -6.12 30.24
N VAL A 491 11.80 -6.10 30.08
CA VAL A 491 11.10 -5.05 29.37
C VAL A 491 11.06 -3.79 30.27
N THR A 492 11.70 -2.72 29.81
CA THR A 492 11.64 -1.39 30.44
C THR A 492 10.78 -0.45 29.62
N ASP A 493 10.80 0.81 29.94
CA ASP A 493 10.16 1.85 29.11
C ASP A 493 10.84 2.04 27.74
N ARG A 494 12.13 1.67 27.60
CA ARG A 494 12.94 1.92 26.39
C ARG A 494 13.72 0.72 25.88
N THR A 495 13.66 -0.42 26.54
CA THR A 495 14.40 -1.62 26.15
C THR A 495 13.56 -2.87 26.33
N ALA A 496 13.88 -3.92 25.57
CA ALA A 496 13.36 -5.25 25.76
C ALA A 496 14.41 -6.29 25.32
N THR A 497 14.62 -7.33 26.12
CA THR A 497 15.48 -8.44 25.74
C THR A 497 14.62 -9.50 25.06
N ILE A 498 14.90 -9.77 23.78
CA ILE A 498 14.25 -10.77 22.98
C ILE A 498 15.15 -12.00 22.92
N SER A 499 14.60 -13.18 23.21
CA SER A 499 15.33 -14.46 23.19
C SER A 499 14.55 -15.50 22.40
N TRP A 500 15.24 -16.40 21.72
CA TRP A 500 14.65 -17.45 20.86
C TRP A 500 15.50 -18.72 20.86
N PRO A 501 14.90 -19.88 20.50
CA PRO A 501 15.65 -21.12 20.33
C PRO A 501 16.65 -21.04 19.18
N GLY A 502 17.85 -21.59 19.36
CA GLY A 502 18.85 -21.65 18.31
C GLY A 502 18.38 -22.48 17.11
N VAL A 503 18.79 -22.07 15.92
CA VAL A 503 18.46 -22.72 14.64
C VAL A 503 19.71 -23.38 14.08
N ALA A 504 19.62 -24.64 13.67
CA ALA A 504 20.72 -25.33 13.03
C ALA A 504 21.20 -24.59 11.78
N ARG A 505 22.52 -24.47 11.61
CA ARG A 505 23.19 -23.74 10.52
C ARG A 505 23.06 -22.21 10.57
N ALA A 506 22.28 -21.64 11.49
CA ALA A 506 22.23 -20.20 11.65
C ALA A 506 23.56 -19.68 12.22
N VAL A 507 24.09 -18.62 11.61
CA VAL A 507 25.26 -17.90 12.09
C VAL A 507 24.92 -16.49 12.57
N LYS A 508 23.73 -16.01 12.18
CA LYS A 508 23.18 -14.71 12.58
C LYS A 508 21.67 -14.74 12.65
N TYR A 509 21.09 -13.80 13.38
CA TYR A 509 19.67 -13.58 13.50
C TYR A 509 19.36 -12.08 13.30
N GLU A 510 18.23 -11.82 12.66
CA GLU A 510 17.67 -10.48 12.48
C GLU A 510 16.39 -10.37 13.30
N ILE A 511 16.26 -9.30 14.08
CA ILE A 511 15.02 -8.96 14.78
C ILE A 511 14.36 -7.86 13.97
N ARG A 512 13.13 -8.09 13.54
CA ARG A 512 12.39 -7.19 12.67
C ARG A 512 11.05 -6.82 13.26
N ARG A 513 10.57 -5.61 12.97
CA ARG A 513 9.22 -5.20 13.30
C ARG A 513 8.23 -5.98 12.44
N ALA A 514 7.29 -6.71 13.05
CA ALA A 514 6.32 -7.54 12.33
C ALA A 514 5.21 -6.73 11.64
N ASN A 515 4.93 -5.53 12.17
CA ASN A 515 3.83 -4.67 11.74
C ASN A 515 4.34 -3.31 11.24
N GLY A 516 5.59 -3.23 10.84
CA GLY A 516 6.15 -1.98 10.31
C GLY A 516 6.10 -1.97 8.80
N ALA A 517 5.70 -0.86 8.23
CA ALA A 517 5.57 -0.62 6.80
C ALA A 517 6.81 -1.00 5.97
N ILE A 518 7.96 -1.18 6.56
CA ILE A 518 9.20 -1.34 5.81
C ILE A 518 10.05 -2.51 6.34
N GLY A 519 9.46 -3.45 7.11
CA GLY A 519 10.24 -4.55 7.70
C GLY A 519 11.48 -4.05 8.42
N GLU A 520 11.32 -3.00 9.24
CA GLU A 520 12.42 -2.33 9.94
C GLU A 520 13.23 -3.35 10.71
N GLN A 521 14.50 -3.48 10.34
CA GLN A 521 15.43 -4.29 11.09
C GLN A 521 15.81 -3.53 12.36
N LEU A 522 15.33 -4.03 13.49
CA LEU A 522 15.63 -3.45 14.80
C LEU A 522 17.03 -3.83 15.30
N ALA A 523 17.49 -5.04 14.94
CA ALA A 523 18.78 -5.54 15.36
C ALA A 523 19.27 -6.73 14.51
N GLU A 524 20.59 -6.98 14.57
CA GLU A 524 21.25 -8.18 14.05
C GLU A 524 22.21 -8.70 15.14
N THR A 525 22.25 -10.02 15.36
CA THR A 525 23.13 -10.66 16.35
C THR A 525 23.55 -12.06 15.92
N GLY A 526 24.73 -12.51 16.35
CA GLY A 526 25.16 -13.91 16.23
C GLY A 526 24.65 -14.80 17.37
N GLY A 527 24.11 -14.22 18.43
CA GLY A 527 23.54 -14.93 19.58
C GLY A 527 22.05 -15.24 19.43
N THR A 528 21.49 -15.97 20.38
CA THR A 528 20.06 -16.32 20.44
C THR A 528 19.26 -15.39 21.34
N SER A 529 19.83 -14.27 21.70
CA SER A 529 19.21 -13.20 22.49
C SER A 529 19.80 -11.86 22.12
N PHE A 530 18.98 -10.80 22.18
CA PHE A 530 19.42 -9.44 21.96
C PHE A 530 18.55 -8.45 22.73
N THR A 531 19.16 -7.40 23.32
CA THR A 531 18.42 -6.32 23.94
C THR A 531 18.22 -5.20 22.95
N VAL A 532 17.00 -5.10 22.44
CA VAL A 532 16.56 -3.96 21.61
C VAL A 532 16.49 -2.72 22.48
N ARG A 533 17.02 -1.62 21.98
CA ARG A 533 17.12 -0.32 22.68
C ARG A 533 16.37 0.75 21.89
N ASN A 534 16.26 1.95 22.48
CA ASN A 534 15.59 3.11 21.88
C ASN A 534 14.13 2.87 21.52
N LEU A 535 13.47 1.99 22.25
CA LEU A 535 12.03 1.81 22.16
C LEU A 535 11.31 3.02 22.78
N GLN A 536 10.08 3.28 22.34
CA GLN A 536 9.24 4.33 22.92
C GLN A 536 8.50 3.80 24.14
N PRO A 537 8.39 4.57 25.23
CA PRO A 537 7.63 4.19 26.42
C PRO A 537 6.14 3.98 26.14
N GLY A 538 5.54 3.04 26.86
CA GLY A 538 4.11 2.75 26.77
C GLY A 538 3.66 2.22 25.42
N LYS A 539 4.58 1.84 24.52
CA LYS A 539 4.28 1.37 23.17
C LYS A 539 4.25 -0.15 23.08
N ARG A 540 3.31 -0.63 22.27
CA ARG A 540 3.25 -2.03 21.88
C ARG A 540 4.14 -2.27 20.67
N TYR A 541 4.95 -3.30 20.74
CA TYR A 541 5.81 -3.77 19.66
C TYR A 541 5.43 -5.20 19.30
N THR A 542 5.37 -5.49 18.01
CA THR A 542 5.31 -6.85 17.50
C THR A 542 6.55 -7.08 16.64
N VAL A 543 7.31 -8.14 16.96
CA VAL A 543 8.58 -8.44 16.30
C VAL A 543 8.61 -9.90 15.86
N ASN A 544 9.37 -10.15 14.78
CA ASN A 544 9.75 -11.49 14.35
C ASN A 544 11.26 -11.64 14.40
N VAL A 545 11.73 -12.87 14.51
CA VAL A 545 13.14 -13.23 14.39
C VAL A 545 13.33 -14.09 13.15
N LEU A 546 14.38 -13.80 12.38
CA LEU A 546 14.78 -14.57 11.20
C LEU A 546 16.20 -15.08 11.42
N ALA A 547 16.49 -16.29 10.95
CA ALA A 547 17.82 -16.90 11.00
C ALA A 547 18.54 -16.75 9.66
N ARG A 548 19.86 -16.56 9.69
CA ARG A 548 20.71 -16.48 8.51
C ARG A 548 21.86 -17.48 8.62
N ASP A 549 22.09 -18.25 7.55
CA ASP A 549 23.24 -19.18 7.50
C ASP A 549 24.51 -18.49 6.98
N ALA A 550 25.61 -19.23 6.93
CA ALA A 550 26.91 -18.73 6.47
C ALA A 550 26.92 -18.35 4.98
N ALA A 551 26.04 -18.94 4.16
CA ALA A 551 25.88 -18.58 2.76
C ALA A 551 25.02 -17.31 2.58
N GLY A 552 24.43 -16.81 3.67
CA GLY A 552 23.59 -15.62 3.68
C GLY A 552 22.12 -15.89 3.41
N ASN A 553 21.69 -17.14 3.31
CA ASN A 553 20.28 -17.47 3.12
C ASN A 553 19.47 -17.12 4.38
N LEU A 554 18.33 -16.48 4.18
CA LEU A 554 17.43 -16.04 5.24
C LEU A 554 16.30 -17.06 5.41
N SER A 555 16.02 -17.45 6.67
CA SER A 555 14.86 -18.27 7.01
C SER A 555 13.54 -17.55 6.82
N TRP A 556 12.44 -18.28 6.91
CA TRP A 556 11.15 -17.69 7.24
C TRP A 556 11.20 -17.03 8.62
N SER A 557 10.28 -16.11 8.87
CA SER A 557 10.15 -15.48 10.18
C SER A 557 9.67 -16.48 11.24
N SER A 558 10.10 -16.26 12.49
CA SER A 558 9.48 -16.87 13.66
C SER A 558 7.99 -16.51 13.76
N PRO A 559 7.20 -17.21 14.61
CA PRO A 559 5.95 -16.64 15.09
C PRO A 559 6.18 -15.24 15.66
N PRO A 560 5.19 -14.32 15.52
CA PRO A 560 5.31 -12.97 16.03
C PRO A 560 5.33 -12.94 17.56
N LEU A 561 6.19 -12.10 18.13
CA LEU A 561 6.23 -11.78 19.56
C LEU A 561 5.67 -10.37 19.76
N THR A 562 4.66 -10.24 20.60
CA THR A 562 4.13 -8.94 20.99
C THR A 562 4.47 -8.65 22.45
N PHE A 563 4.98 -7.44 22.73
CA PHE A 563 5.23 -6.92 24.08
C PHE A 563 4.91 -5.43 24.14
N THR A 564 4.69 -4.91 25.35
CA THR A 564 4.48 -3.47 25.58
C THR A 564 5.58 -2.96 26.49
N THR A 565 6.24 -1.87 26.12
CA THR A 565 7.21 -1.18 26.96
C THR A 565 6.53 -0.58 28.18
N GLY A 566 7.28 -0.42 29.29
CA GLY A 566 6.79 0.24 30.49
C GLY A 566 6.31 1.67 30.25
N ALA A 567 5.52 2.21 31.16
CA ALA A 567 5.16 3.62 31.17
C ALA A 567 6.44 4.49 31.21
N PRO A 568 6.41 5.72 30.66
CA PRO A 568 7.58 6.61 30.76
C PRO A 568 7.95 6.81 32.22
N ALA A 569 9.26 6.77 32.52
CA ALA A 569 9.78 7.31 33.76
C ALA A 569 9.30 8.77 33.88
N THR A 570 9.11 9.27 35.10
CA THR A 570 8.60 10.62 35.35
C THR A 570 9.32 11.62 34.43
N SER A 571 8.57 12.22 33.52
CA SER A 571 9.16 13.15 32.55
C SER A 571 9.57 14.44 33.25
N THR A 572 10.79 14.90 32.97
CA THR A 572 11.28 16.20 33.45
C THR A 572 11.08 17.32 32.41
N CYS A 573 10.28 17.05 31.36
CA CYS A 573 9.93 18.02 30.33
C CYS A 573 8.55 17.77 29.72
N THR A 574 7.92 18.84 29.26
CA THR A 574 6.74 18.76 28.38
C THR A 574 7.03 19.45 27.05
N VAL A 575 6.48 18.93 25.97
CA VAL A 575 6.58 19.51 24.64
C VAL A 575 5.20 19.57 23.99
N LYS A 576 4.84 20.76 23.53
CA LYS A 576 3.65 20.99 22.73
C LYS A 576 4.10 21.37 21.32
N PHE A 577 3.66 20.62 20.33
CA PHE A 577 3.85 20.94 18.91
C PHE A 577 2.53 21.42 18.34
N ALA A 578 2.57 22.54 17.60
CA ALA A 578 1.42 23.11 16.93
C ALA A 578 1.77 23.45 15.47
N ASP A 579 0.89 23.15 14.56
CA ASP A 579 0.78 23.75 13.24
C ASP A 579 -0.05 25.02 13.42
N THR A 580 0.56 26.19 13.24
CA THR A 580 -0.11 27.47 13.49
C THR A 580 -0.63 28.15 12.24
N ASN A 581 -0.17 27.72 11.07
CA ASN A 581 -0.66 28.20 9.78
C ASN A 581 -0.22 27.26 8.66
N ASP A 582 -1.15 26.59 8.01
CA ASP A 582 -0.94 25.65 6.90
C ASP A 582 -1.52 26.21 5.60
N TRP A 583 -0.73 26.17 4.51
CA TRP A 583 -1.14 26.62 3.17
C TRP A 583 -1.16 25.52 2.10
N GLY A 584 -1.21 24.25 2.52
CA GLY A 584 -1.46 23.10 1.66
C GLY A 584 -0.23 22.38 1.10
N ASN A 585 0.95 23.00 1.12
CA ASN A 585 2.23 22.37 0.77
C ASN A 585 3.38 22.83 1.68
N GLY A 586 3.04 23.59 2.74
CA GLY A 586 3.95 24.07 3.76
C GLY A 586 3.17 24.69 4.91
N TYR A 587 3.85 24.90 6.04
CA TYR A 587 3.22 25.36 7.27
C TYR A 587 4.22 26.04 8.21
N ILE A 588 3.67 26.73 9.20
CA ILE A 588 4.45 27.24 10.33
C ILE A 588 4.29 26.27 11.50
N GLY A 589 5.38 25.58 11.86
CA GLY A 589 5.44 24.76 13.05
C GLY A 589 5.94 25.56 14.26
N GLN A 590 5.27 25.42 15.39
CA GLN A 590 5.69 25.97 16.69
C GLN A 590 5.89 24.83 17.67
N ILE A 591 6.99 24.88 18.42
CA ILE A 591 7.32 23.91 19.47
C ILE A 591 7.53 24.66 20.76
N ASP A 592 6.65 24.46 21.74
CA ASP A 592 6.79 24.99 23.08
C ASP A 592 7.39 23.91 23.98
N ILE A 593 8.50 24.24 24.65
CA ILE A 593 9.26 23.31 25.49
C ILE A 593 9.22 23.82 26.91
N THR A 594 8.85 22.98 27.86
CA THR A 594 8.86 23.28 29.28
C THR A 594 9.80 22.33 30.03
N ASN A 595 10.73 22.83 30.78
CA ASN A 595 11.55 22.05 31.72
C ASN A 595 10.79 21.92 33.05
N THR A 596 10.24 20.73 33.32
CA THR A 596 9.55 20.42 34.58
C THR A 596 10.49 19.79 35.62
N GLY A 597 11.78 19.66 35.29
CA GLY A 597 12.80 19.15 36.20
C GLY A 597 13.30 20.21 37.18
N ALA A 598 13.84 19.76 38.32
CA ALA A 598 14.34 20.59 39.39
C ALA A 598 15.72 21.27 39.13
N ALA A 599 16.31 21.05 37.95
CA ALA A 599 17.58 21.64 37.54
C ALA A 599 17.43 22.42 36.22
N PRO A 600 18.11 23.59 36.08
CA PRO A 600 18.12 24.30 34.82
C PRO A 600 18.91 23.52 33.75
N LEU A 601 18.54 23.64 32.50
CA LEU A 601 19.27 23.08 31.35
C LEU A 601 20.09 24.24 30.73
N ASN A 602 21.42 24.15 30.84
CA ASN A 602 22.34 25.12 30.23
C ASN A 602 22.73 24.62 28.84
N GLY A 603 22.01 25.08 27.84
CA GLY A 603 21.97 24.47 26.50
C GLY A 603 21.12 23.21 26.47
N TRP A 604 20.38 23.06 25.40
CA TRP A 604 19.49 21.90 25.24
C TRP A 604 19.44 21.40 23.79
N THR A 605 19.13 20.12 23.68
CA THR A 605 18.88 19.44 22.40
C THR A 605 17.51 18.74 22.46
N LEU A 606 16.61 19.14 21.58
CA LEU A 606 15.34 18.44 21.34
C LEU A 606 15.49 17.59 20.11
N ASN A 607 15.10 16.31 20.20
CA ASN A 607 15.04 15.43 19.05
C ASN A 607 13.63 14.87 18.90
N PHE A 608 13.21 14.71 17.63
CA PHE A 608 12.00 14.02 17.23
C PHE A 608 12.17 13.44 15.82
N THR A 609 11.27 12.57 15.42
CA THR A 609 11.29 11.97 14.09
C THR A 609 9.98 12.30 13.39
N TRP A 610 10.07 12.76 12.14
CA TRP A 610 8.90 12.94 11.30
C TRP A 610 8.21 11.59 11.07
N PRO A 611 6.87 11.52 11.13
CA PRO A 611 6.14 10.30 10.83
C PRO A 611 6.27 9.86 9.37
N ALA A 612 6.63 10.78 8.47
CA ALA A 612 6.68 10.54 7.03
C ALA A 612 7.93 11.13 6.37
N THR A 613 8.36 10.54 5.26
CA THR A 613 9.59 10.91 4.55
C THR A 613 9.46 12.18 3.71
N TRP A 614 8.25 12.66 3.49
CA TRP A 614 7.95 13.84 2.67
C TRP A 614 7.87 15.16 3.44
N GLN A 615 8.18 15.16 4.75
CA GLN A 615 8.15 16.36 5.58
C GLN A 615 9.56 16.94 5.77
N ARG A 616 9.69 18.27 5.68
CA ARG A 616 10.96 18.99 5.78
C ARG A 616 10.82 20.23 6.63
N VAL A 617 11.93 20.62 7.26
CA VAL A 617 12.13 21.96 7.83
C VAL A 617 12.96 22.77 6.85
N ASP A 618 12.40 23.85 6.35
CA ASP A 618 13.06 24.72 5.36
C ASP A 618 13.87 25.83 6.04
N SER A 619 13.35 26.40 7.13
CA SER A 619 14.04 27.40 7.93
C SER A 619 13.46 27.43 9.34
N GLY A 620 14.28 27.79 10.35
CA GLY A 620 13.82 27.86 11.74
C GLY A 620 14.34 29.11 12.45
N TRP A 621 13.71 29.45 13.59
CA TRP A 621 14.10 30.57 14.44
C TRP A 621 14.09 30.20 15.92
N ASN A 622 14.78 30.93 16.71
CA ASN A 622 15.02 30.74 18.15
C ASN A 622 15.82 29.48 18.52
N ALA A 623 16.23 28.67 17.55
CA ALA A 623 17.08 27.50 17.70
C ALA A 623 17.70 27.10 16.36
N THR A 624 18.67 26.21 16.39
CA THR A 624 19.27 25.61 15.19
C THR A 624 18.56 24.29 14.89
N PHE A 625 17.98 24.17 13.69
CA PHE A 625 17.30 23.00 13.21
C PHE A 625 18.20 22.20 12.25
N THR A 626 18.34 20.91 12.46
CA THR A 626 19.10 20.00 11.59
C THR A 626 18.24 18.78 11.31
N GLN A 627 18.01 18.47 10.02
CA GLN A 627 17.26 17.31 9.59
C GLN A 627 18.17 16.31 8.86
N THR A 628 18.07 15.03 9.22
CA THR A 628 18.75 13.92 8.52
C THR A 628 17.71 12.83 8.25
N GLY A 629 17.28 12.72 6.98
CA GLY A 629 16.12 11.87 6.65
C GLY A 629 14.88 12.36 7.37
N THR A 630 14.27 11.49 8.17
CA THR A 630 13.13 11.84 9.02
C THR A 630 13.53 12.36 10.40
N ASP A 631 14.80 12.23 10.81
CA ASP A 631 15.24 12.61 12.16
C ASP A 631 15.53 14.10 12.24
N MET A 632 14.90 14.74 13.23
CA MET A 632 15.08 16.15 13.55
C MET A 632 15.88 16.31 14.82
N ARG A 633 16.84 17.24 14.78
CA ARG A 633 17.58 17.73 15.93
C ARG A 633 17.47 19.25 16.00
N VAL A 634 16.98 19.75 17.11
CA VAL A 634 16.84 21.18 17.40
C VAL A 634 17.73 21.53 18.60
N THR A 635 18.64 22.47 18.45
CA THR A 635 19.63 22.83 19.50
C THR A 635 19.59 24.32 19.84
N SER A 636 19.81 24.63 21.09
CA SER A 636 19.99 26.00 21.56
C SER A 636 20.97 26.03 22.73
N ASP A 637 21.84 27.06 22.78
CA ASP A 637 22.76 27.33 23.90
C ASP A 637 22.07 28.11 25.02
N ALA A 638 20.82 28.53 24.84
CA ALA A 638 20.07 29.28 25.86
C ALA A 638 19.77 28.40 27.07
N THR A 639 19.78 28.99 28.23
CA THR A 639 19.38 28.32 29.47
C THR A 639 17.86 28.22 29.56
N LEU A 640 17.37 26.98 29.78
CA LEU A 640 15.96 26.72 30.10
C LEU A 640 15.84 26.51 31.62
N ALA A 641 15.21 27.46 32.31
CA ALA A 641 15.10 27.44 33.76
C ALA A 641 14.43 26.15 34.29
N ALA A 642 14.72 25.79 35.55
CA ALA A 642 14.08 24.72 36.27
C ALA A 642 12.60 25.01 36.58
N ASP A 643 11.88 24.01 37.06
CA ASP A 643 10.59 24.12 37.72
C ASP A 643 9.54 24.90 36.88
N GLY A 644 9.43 24.58 35.62
CA GLY A 644 8.43 25.18 34.72
C GLY A 644 8.96 26.25 33.77
N GLY A 645 10.30 26.42 33.67
CA GLY A 645 10.90 27.30 32.67
C GLY A 645 10.52 26.89 31.26
N THR A 646 10.12 27.85 30.41
CA THR A 646 9.61 27.62 29.06
C THR A 646 10.44 28.29 27.99
N THR A 647 10.45 27.72 26.79
CA THR A 647 10.94 28.36 25.56
C THR A 647 10.07 27.96 24.40
N SER A 648 9.97 28.82 23.39
CA SER A 648 9.26 28.55 22.15
C SER A 648 10.19 28.70 20.96
N VAL A 649 10.21 27.72 20.10
CA VAL A 649 10.96 27.73 18.84
C VAL A 649 10.01 27.49 17.69
N GLY A 650 10.33 28.01 16.52
CA GLY A 650 9.46 27.84 15.37
C GLY A 650 10.22 27.59 14.08
N PHE A 651 9.51 27.14 13.08
CA PHE A 651 10.08 26.85 11.76
C PHE A 651 9.02 26.97 10.65
N VAL A 652 9.51 27.20 9.45
CA VAL A 652 8.74 26.97 8.23
C VAL A 652 9.03 25.55 7.77
N GLY A 653 8.01 24.76 7.60
CA GLY A 653 8.09 23.41 7.06
C GLY A 653 7.40 23.28 5.72
N SER A 654 7.84 22.33 4.91
CA SER A 654 7.20 21.93 3.67
C SER A 654 6.90 20.43 3.66
N TYR A 655 5.89 20.04 2.87
CA TYR A 655 5.50 18.65 2.71
C TYR A 655 4.93 18.39 1.31
N SER A 656 5.05 17.14 0.83
CA SER A 656 4.50 16.71 -0.46
C SER A 656 3.46 15.59 -0.35
N GLY A 657 3.04 15.27 0.87
CA GLY A 657 1.98 14.36 1.28
C GLY A 657 1.21 14.97 2.43
N PRO A 658 0.45 14.23 3.25
CA PRO A 658 -0.23 14.78 4.42
C PRO A 658 0.73 15.40 5.42
N ASN A 659 0.33 16.51 6.04
CA ASN A 659 1.07 17.12 7.13
C ASN A 659 0.78 16.37 8.44
N VAL A 660 1.64 15.41 8.80
CA VAL A 660 1.50 14.60 10.01
C VAL A 660 2.46 15.09 11.08
N LEU A 661 1.90 15.48 12.23
CA LEU A 661 2.69 16.04 13.32
C LEU A 661 3.43 14.95 14.12
N PRO A 662 4.68 15.20 14.55
CA PRO A 662 5.40 14.27 15.41
C PRO A 662 4.75 14.20 16.80
N VAL A 663 4.74 13.03 17.41
CA VAL A 663 4.05 12.76 18.68
C VAL A 663 4.99 12.40 19.83
N ALA A 664 6.29 12.31 19.58
CA ALA A 664 7.28 11.94 20.59
C ALA A 664 8.53 12.82 20.49
N PHE A 665 8.92 13.40 21.60
CA PHE A 665 10.05 14.35 21.71
C PHE A 665 10.97 13.92 22.84
N THR A 666 12.28 14.05 22.64
CA THR A 666 13.27 13.89 23.73
C THR A 666 14.04 15.18 23.92
N LEU A 667 14.14 15.65 25.16
CA LEU A 667 14.96 16.79 25.55
C LEU A 667 16.21 16.29 26.30
N ASN A 668 17.40 16.57 25.77
CA ASN A 668 18.67 16.04 26.27
C ASN A 668 18.64 14.51 26.51
N GLY A 669 17.95 13.77 25.61
CA GLY A 669 17.81 12.33 25.69
C GLY A 669 16.69 11.82 26.63
N THR A 670 16.01 12.69 27.38
CA THR A 670 14.87 12.36 28.24
C THR A 670 13.58 12.55 27.45
N LEU A 671 12.70 11.55 27.43
CA LEU A 671 11.39 11.65 26.76
C LEU A 671 10.52 12.66 27.49
N CYS A 672 9.97 13.62 26.74
CA CYS A 672 9.03 14.60 27.24
C CYS A 672 7.58 14.06 27.23
N SER A 673 6.77 14.53 28.17
CA SER A 673 5.32 14.39 28.11
C SER A 673 4.75 15.29 27.01
N ALA A 674 3.61 14.93 26.43
CA ALA A 674 2.85 15.83 25.57
C ALA A 674 2.28 16.98 26.42
N GLY A 675 2.50 18.23 25.97
CA GLY A 675 2.02 19.45 26.63
C GLY A 675 0.60 19.82 26.23
#